data_8ebcd3a669c7268ff4613791f7daa0c1
#
_entry.id   8ebcd3a669c7268ff4613791f7daa0c1
#
_cell.length_a   1.000
_cell.length_b   1.000
_cell.length_c   1.000
_cell.angle_alpha   90.00
_cell.angle_beta   90.00
_cell.angle_gamma   90.00
#
_symmetry.space_group_name_H-M   'P 1'
#
loop_
_entity.id
_entity.type
_entity.pdbx_description
1 polymer ?
#
loop_
_entity_poly.entity_id
_entity_poly.type
_entity_poly.pdbx_seq_one_letter_code
_entity_poly.pdbx_strand_id
1 'polypeptide(L)'
;MTNQEIGACMTIKLDAVLPEYPKFDPKLRRAPRRDLELSDHEKKLALKNALRYVPEELHEALADEFMEELLTHGRIYGYRFMPKEPLHGKPIDEYRGNCLQGKAFQVMIDNNLSPEIALYPYELVTYGETGSVCQNWMQYQLLKKYLEALTDEQTLVVMSGHPLGLFHSHKQAPRVIITNGLLVGEADNLKDWTRITAMGCSSYGQMTAGGWMYIGPQGIVHGTFNTILNAGRKYLGVPADGDLAGHLFVTSGLGGMSGAQPKAVEIAGGVGIVAEVDYSRIETRHSQGWVSKVAETPEEAFRFAHESLEKKEPMSIAFHGNIVDLLQYAVDHNEKIELLSDQTSCHVPYDGGYCPQGISFEERTRLLAEDREQFIKLVNETLTKHFHLIQKLVERGSYFFDYGNSFMKAIFDAGNPEIAKNKRDTTEGFIFPSYVEDIMGPMLFDYGYGPFRWCCLSGKHEDLLKTDHAAMEIIDPNRRFQDRDNWVWIRDADKNKLVVGTQCRILYQDALGRRDIALRFNEMVRNGEIGPVMLGRDHHDTGGTDSPYRETSNIYDGSQFTADMATHCFAGNAARGMSLIALHNGGGVGIGKAINGGFGLVLDGSELTDQIIRESIPWDTMVGVSRRNWARNEHSIETVAAYNEKFKDSDHITMPYIASDSLIEQAFRRATEKH
;
A
#
# COMPACT_ATOMS: atom_id res chain seq x y z
N MET A 1 28.03 27.14 21.46
CA MET A 1 28.54 27.00 20.09
C MET A 1 27.92 28.08 19.22
N THR A 2 28.70 28.90 18.58
CA THR A 2 28.23 29.87 17.60
C THR A 2 27.93 29.15 16.28
N ASN A 3 27.10 29.74 15.42
CA ASN A 3 26.82 29.19 14.08
C ASN A 3 28.08 28.93 13.24
N GLN A 4 29.19 29.61 13.53
CA GLN A 4 30.49 29.37 12.89
C GLN A 4 31.23 28.11 13.40
N GLU A 5 31.03 27.74 14.66
CA GLU A 5 31.60 26.49 15.23
C GLU A 5 30.83 25.24 14.77
N ILE A 6 29.54 25.37 14.48
CA ILE A 6 28.72 24.31 13.89
C ILE A 6 29.11 24.05 12.44
N GLY A 7 29.64 25.06 11.72
CA GLY A 7 30.03 24.97 10.31
C GLY A 7 31.33 24.18 10.02
N ALA A 8 32.12 23.83 11.03
CA ALA A 8 33.36 23.07 10.88
C ALA A 8 33.18 21.53 10.93
N CYS A 9 31.99 21.02 11.32
CA CYS A 9 31.66 19.62 11.23
C CYS A 9 31.25 19.30 9.78
N MET A 10 31.80 18.25 9.16
CA MET A 10 31.40 17.79 7.81
C MET A 10 29.94 17.31 7.82
N THR A 11 28.99 18.26 7.78
CA THR A 11 27.56 17.96 7.67
C THR A 11 27.17 17.89 6.20
N ILE A 12 26.42 16.85 5.83
CA ILE A 12 25.79 16.72 4.50
C ILE A 12 24.72 17.81 4.39
N LYS A 13 24.87 18.72 3.42
CA LYS A 13 24.04 19.92 3.26
C LYS A 13 23.61 20.10 1.80
N LEU A 14 22.56 20.87 1.57
CA LEU A 14 22.25 21.41 0.25
C LEU A 14 23.27 22.50 -0.13
N ASP A 15 23.46 22.67 -1.43
CA ASP A 15 24.37 23.69 -1.94
C ASP A 15 23.76 25.09 -1.75
N ALA A 16 24.60 26.10 -1.47
CA ALA A 16 24.18 27.50 -1.33
C ALA A 16 23.96 28.16 -2.71
N VAL A 17 23.26 27.47 -3.59
CA VAL A 17 22.90 27.94 -4.94
C VAL A 17 21.39 27.90 -5.06
N LEU A 18 20.78 29.05 -5.33
CA LEU A 18 19.33 29.13 -5.55
C LEU A 18 18.99 28.52 -6.92
N PRO A 19 18.26 27.39 -6.99
CA PRO A 19 17.88 26.82 -8.27
C PRO A 19 16.88 27.71 -9.00
N GLU A 20 16.76 27.55 -10.31
CA GLU A 20 15.68 28.18 -11.08
C GLU A 20 14.33 27.59 -10.68
N TYR A 21 13.28 28.44 -10.68
CA TYR A 21 11.93 27.92 -10.41
C TYR A 21 11.50 26.99 -11.55
N PRO A 22 10.98 25.78 -11.25
CA PRO A 22 10.71 24.77 -12.27
C PRO A 22 9.51 25.17 -13.14
N LYS A 23 9.49 24.62 -14.36
CA LYS A 23 8.30 24.61 -15.20
C LYS A 23 7.53 23.33 -14.97
N PHE A 24 6.23 23.44 -14.77
CA PHE A 24 5.35 22.29 -14.60
C PHE A 24 4.82 21.82 -15.96
N ASP A 25 4.87 20.52 -16.22
CA ASP A 25 4.19 19.92 -17.35
C ASP A 25 2.67 19.90 -17.08
N PRO A 26 1.85 20.55 -17.90
CA PRO A 26 0.40 20.60 -17.69
C PRO A 26 -0.29 19.23 -17.86
N LYS A 27 0.40 18.25 -18.42
CA LYS A 27 -0.10 16.87 -18.55
C LYS A 27 0.02 16.06 -17.27
N LEU A 28 0.90 16.46 -16.36
CA LEU A 28 1.08 15.78 -15.08
C LEU A 28 0.11 16.34 -14.04
N ARG A 29 -0.48 15.41 -13.29
CA ARG A 29 -1.46 15.76 -12.26
C ARG A 29 -0.81 16.54 -11.11
N ARG A 30 -1.59 17.47 -10.55
CA ARG A 30 -1.26 18.20 -9.35
C ARG A 30 -2.13 17.71 -8.20
N ALA A 31 -1.54 17.61 -7.00
CA ALA A 31 -2.32 17.31 -5.81
C ALA A 31 -3.35 18.42 -5.53
N PRO A 32 -4.55 18.08 -5.04
CA PRO A 32 -5.49 19.09 -4.59
C PRO A 32 -4.89 19.91 -3.42
N ARG A 33 -5.41 21.11 -3.21
CA ARG A 33 -5.06 21.90 -2.03
C ARG A 33 -5.33 21.11 -0.77
N ARG A 34 -4.33 21.04 0.10
CA ARG A 34 -4.47 20.37 1.40
C ARG A 34 -5.06 21.31 2.44
N ASP A 35 -5.68 20.72 3.44
CA ASP A 35 -6.22 21.49 4.56
C ASP A 35 -5.12 22.23 5.33
N LEU A 36 -5.42 23.46 5.78
CA LEU A 36 -4.50 24.36 6.46
C LEU A 36 -5.16 25.01 7.68
N GLU A 37 -5.47 24.20 8.69
CA GLU A 37 -5.92 24.69 9.99
C GLU A 37 -4.73 24.99 10.91
N LEU A 38 -3.97 26.05 10.60
CA LEU A 38 -2.83 26.51 11.38
C LEU A 38 -3.04 27.90 11.95
N SER A 39 -2.69 28.09 13.22
CA SER A 39 -2.53 29.43 13.82
C SER A 39 -1.34 30.17 13.19
N ASP A 40 -1.27 31.49 13.38
CA ASP A 40 -0.15 32.28 12.88
C ASP A 40 1.20 31.85 13.48
N HIS A 41 1.19 31.37 14.71
CA HIS A 41 2.37 30.80 15.33
C HIS A 41 2.83 29.53 14.58
N GLU A 42 1.91 28.64 14.25
CA GLU A 42 2.20 27.39 13.55
C GLU A 42 2.61 27.59 12.10
N LYS A 43 2.05 28.57 11.40
CA LYS A 43 2.52 28.99 10.06
C LYS A 43 3.99 29.44 10.09
N LYS A 44 4.37 30.21 11.13
CA LYS A 44 5.77 30.60 11.34
C LYS A 44 6.67 29.40 11.66
N LEU A 45 6.17 28.41 12.39
CA LEU A 45 6.88 27.16 12.63
C LEU A 45 7.05 26.36 11.34
N ALA A 46 6.00 26.26 10.50
CA ALA A 46 6.09 25.60 9.20
C ALA A 46 7.18 26.21 8.32
N LEU A 47 7.25 27.55 8.26
CA LEU A 47 8.31 28.24 7.53
C LEU A 47 9.70 27.92 8.10
N LYS A 48 9.88 27.99 9.42
CA LYS A 48 11.16 27.63 10.06
C LYS A 48 11.56 26.17 9.77
N ASN A 49 10.57 25.27 9.79
CA ASN A 49 10.77 23.86 9.48
C ASN A 49 11.19 23.61 8.03
N ALA A 50 10.72 24.42 7.08
CA ALA A 50 11.16 24.34 5.69
C ALA A 50 12.56 24.95 5.51
N LEU A 51 12.80 26.12 6.06
CA LEU A 51 14.09 26.83 5.93
C LEU A 51 15.27 26.10 6.59
N ARG A 52 15.05 25.23 7.57
CA ARG A 52 16.12 24.46 8.22
C ARG A 52 16.91 23.54 7.28
N TYR A 53 16.39 23.23 6.10
CA TYR A 53 17.06 22.36 5.12
C TYR A 53 18.02 23.13 4.22
N VAL A 54 17.84 24.43 4.09
CA VAL A 54 18.57 25.24 3.13
C VAL A 54 19.60 26.14 3.82
N PRO A 55 20.73 26.44 3.17
CA PRO A 55 21.72 27.36 3.71
C PRO A 55 21.14 28.73 4.03
N GLU A 56 21.66 29.38 5.08
CA GLU A 56 21.15 30.66 5.61
C GLU A 56 21.14 31.76 4.54
N GLU A 57 22.09 31.74 3.61
CA GLU A 57 22.22 32.69 2.50
C GLU A 57 21.01 32.67 1.55
N LEU A 58 20.24 31.60 1.55
CA LEU A 58 19.04 31.44 0.71
C LEU A 58 17.74 31.78 1.45
N HIS A 59 17.77 31.99 2.77
CA HIS A 59 16.55 32.17 3.57
C HIS A 59 15.74 33.38 3.14
N GLU A 60 16.36 34.53 2.88
CA GLU A 60 15.65 35.75 2.45
C GLU A 60 14.96 35.56 1.11
N ALA A 61 15.59 34.88 0.17
CA ALA A 61 15.04 34.60 -1.16
C ALA A 61 13.91 33.58 -1.17
N LEU A 62 13.87 32.67 -0.17
CA LEU A 62 12.92 31.55 -0.13
C LEU A 62 11.75 31.75 0.85
N ALA A 63 11.87 32.66 1.82
CA ALA A 63 10.88 32.81 2.87
C ALA A 63 9.49 33.17 2.32
N ASP A 64 9.40 34.13 1.42
CA ASP A 64 8.13 34.55 0.82
C ASP A 64 7.57 33.44 -0.10
N GLU A 65 8.43 32.79 -0.88
CA GLU A 65 8.04 31.68 -1.76
C GLU A 65 7.46 30.49 -0.97
N PHE A 66 8.09 30.08 0.12
CA PHE A 66 7.60 29.01 0.97
C PHE A 66 6.32 29.36 1.70
N MET A 67 6.16 30.62 2.11
CA MET A 67 4.88 31.08 2.67
C MET A 67 3.76 31.06 1.64
N GLU A 68 4.03 31.44 0.39
CA GLU A 68 3.07 31.37 -0.71
C GLU A 68 2.68 29.90 -1.01
N GLU A 69 3.65 28.98 -1.06
CA GLU A 69 3.37 27.55 -1.19
C GLU A 69 2.45 27.04 -0.07
N LEU A 70 2.73 27.41 1.19
CA LEU A 70 1.93 27.01 2.34
C LEU A 70 0.48 27.50 2.23
N LEU A 71 0.29 28.77 1.87
CA LEU A 71 -1.03 29.39 1.78
C LEU A 71 -1.83 28.87 0.58
N THR A 72 -1.15 28.61 -0.53
CA THR A 72 -1.77 28.15 -1.79
C THR A 72 -2.08 26.65 -1.76
N HIS A 73 -1.15 25.83 -1.28
CA HIS A 73 -1.24 24.35 -1.37
C HIS A 73 -1.55 23.69 -0.02
N GLY A 74 -1.47 24.42 1.08
CA GLY A 74 -1.58 23.86 2.43
C GLY A 74 -0.33 23.13 2.90
N ARG A 75 0.74 23.13 2.11
CA ARG A 75 2.03 22.46 2.38
C ARG A 75 3.16 23.27 1.74
N ILE A 76 4.37 23.12 2.26
CA ILE A 76 5.60 23.64 1.64
C ILE A 76 6.30 22.46 0.95
N TYR A 77 6.25 22.42 -0.37
CA TYR A 77 6.87 21.38 -1.18
C TYR A 77 8.30 21.71 -1.60
N GLY A 78 8.67 23.02 -1.60
CA GLY A 78 9.98 23.47 -2.03
C GLY A 78 10.23 23.17 -3.50
N TYR A 79 9.30 23.50 -4.38
CA TYR A 79 9.33 23.14 -5.80
C TYR A 79 10.61 23.53 -6.51
N ARG A 80 11.24 24.61 -6.09
CA ARG A 80 12.52 25.09 -6.65
C ARG A 80 13.63 24.06 -6.55
N PHE A 81 13.58 23.15 -5.59
CA PHE A 81 14.54 22.08 -5.39
C PHE A 81 14.23 20.78 -6.15
N MET A 82 13.14 20.78 -6.92
CA MET A 82 12.77 19.66 -7.76
C MET A 82 13.85 19.43 -8.85
N PRO A 83 14.19 18.17 -9.18
CA PRO A 83 15.04 17.85 -10.31
C PRO A 83 14.51 18.42 -11.62
N LYS A 84 15.39 18.89 -12.50
CA LYS A 84 14.99 19.45 -13.81
C LYS A 84 14.40 18.41 -14.75
N GLU A 85 14.93 17.18 -14.69
CA GLU A 85 14.46 16.06 -15.51
C GLU A 85 13.49 15.20 -14.71
N PRO A 86 12.49 14.61 -15.36
CA PRO A 86 11.58 13.63 -14.75
C PRO A 86 12.37 12.46 -14.13
N LEU A 87 11.93 12.03 -12.94
CA LEU A 87 12.57 10.94 -12.24
C LEU A 87 12.16 9.57 -12.80
N HIS A 88 13.11 8.66 -12.86
CA HIS A 88 12.92 7.26 -13.24
C HIS A 88 13.89 6.38 -12.46
N GLY A 89 13.48 5.16 -12.13
CA GLY A 89 14.39 4.15 -11.60
C GLY A 89 15.33 3.67 -12.70
N LYS A 90 16.54 4.24 -12.74
CA LYS A 90 17.59 3.91 -13.70
C LYS A 90 18.36 2.64 -13.29
N PRO A 91 19.14 2.02 -14.20
CA PRO A 91 20.11 0.98 -13.83
C PRO A 91 21.01 1.41 -12.67
N ILE A 92 21.27 0.50 -11.73
CA ILE A 92 22.00 0.81 -10.49
C ILE A 92 23.40 1.39 -10.73
N ASP A 93 24.04 1.04 -11.85
CA ASP A 93 25.39 1.52 -12.21
C ASP A 93 25.41 3.01 -12.57
N GLU A 94 24.26 3.61 -12.87
CA GLU A 94 24.13 5.06 -13.11
C GLU A 94 24.08 5.89 -11.81
N TYR A 95 23.89 5.22 -10.66
CA TYR A 95 23.84 5.90 -9.37
C TYR A 95 25.20 5.94 -8.68
N ARG A 96 25.48 7.07 -8.03
CA ARG A 96 26.67 7.25 -7.18
C ARG A 96 26.39 6.75 -5.77
N GLY A 97 27.39 6.29 -5.09
CA GLY A 97 27.30 5.88 -3.69
C GLY A 97 28.46 4.99 -3.26
N ASN A 98 28.79 5.04 -1.97
CA ASN A 98 29.89 4.29 -1.38
C ASN A 98 29.55 2.83 -1.08
N CYS A 99 28.25 2.48 -1.02
CA CYS A 99 27.81 1.09 -0.84
C CYS A 99 26.67 0.75 -1.82
N LEU A 100 26.50 -0.54 -2.08
CA LEU A 100 25.48 -1.07 -3.00
C LEU A 100 24.07 -0.70 -2.52
N GLN A 101 23.81 -0.81 -1.22
CA GLN A 101 22.49 -0.51 -0.62
C GLN A 101 22.10 0.95 -0.83
N GLY A 102 23.05 1.89 -0.66
CA GLY A 102 22.79 3.33 -0.91
C GLY A 102 22.37 3.61 -2.35
N LYS A 103 23.00 2.93 -3.32
CA LYS A 103 22.58 3.00 -4.74
C LYS A 103 21.21 2.37 -4.97
N ALA A 104 20.96 1.18 -4.41
CA ALA A 104 19.70 0.46 -4.55
C ALA A 104 18.49 1.28 -4.04
N PHE A 105 18.65 1.93 -2.89
CA PHE A 105 17.58 2.78 -2.34
C PHE A 105 17.32 4.02 -3.20
N GLN A 106 18.35 4.59 -3.83
CA GLN A 106 18.16 5.69 -4.78
C GLN A 106 17.37 5.25 -6.01
N VAL A 107 17.64 4.05 -6.56
CA VAL A 107 16.82 3.47 -7.65
C VAL A 107 15.37 3.39 -7.24
N MET A 108 15.10 2.88 -6.04
CA MET A 108 13.73 2.68 -5.56
C MET A 108 13.00 4.01 -5.29
N ILE A 109 13.67 5.01 -4.71
CA ILE A 109 13.11 6.36 -4.51
C ILE A 109 12.71 6.98 -5.85
N ASP A 110 13.62 6.98 -6.83
CA ASP A 110 13.38 7.58 -8.14
C ASP A 110 12.28 6.83 -8.91
N ASN A 111 12.21 5.49 -8.77
CA ASN A 111 11.10 4.70 -9.32
C ASN A 111 9.75 5.07 -8.68
N ASN A 112 9.70 5.26 -7.36
CA ASN A 112 8.45 5.65 -6.66
C ASN A 112 7.95 7.04 -7.09
N LEU A 113 8.83 7.92 -7.52
CA LEU A 113 8.53 9.30 -7.94
C LEU A 113 8.48 9.47 -9.46
N SER A 114 8.63 8.38 -10.22
CA SER A 114 8.47 8.41 -11.69
C SER A 114 7.08 8.90 -12.07
N PRO A 115 6.95 9.79 -13.08
CA PRO A 115 5.65 10.23 -13.59
C PRO A 115 4.74 9.11 -14.11
N GLU A 116 5.32 7.94 -14.45
CA GLU A 116 4.54 6.75 -14.85
C GLU A 116 3.90 6.03 -13.65
N ILE A 117 4.40 6.27 -12.43
CA ILE A 117 4.03 5.57 -11.20
C ILE A 117 3.33 6.52 -10.22
N ALA A 118 3.95 7.69 -9.95
CA ALA A 118 3.48 8.63 -8.94
C ALA A 118 2.16 9.28 -9.34
N LEU A 119 1.21 9.32 -8.40
CA LEU A 119 -0.09 9.96 -8.60
C LEU A 119 0.03 11.48 -8.76
N TYR A 120 0.85 12.10 -7.89
CA TYR A 120 1.17 13.53 -7.92
C TYR A 120 2.69 13.70 -7.82
N PRO A 121 3.41 13.54 -8.94
CA PRO A 121 4.89 13.49 -8.89
C PRO A 121 5.50 14.79 -8.35
N TYR A 122 4.90 15.95 -8.62
CA TYR A 122 5.39 17.24 -8.14
C TYR A 122 5.23 17.42 -6.61
N GLU A 123 4.24 16.81 -6.03
CA GLU A 123 3.94 16.83 -4.60
C GLU A 123 4.48 15.57 -3.86
N LEU A 124 5.35 14.80 -4.53
CA LEU A 124 6.03 13.59 -4.00
C LEU A 124 5.06 12.48 -3.52
N VAL A 125 3.84 12.49 -4.04
CA VAL A 125 2.81 11.50 -3.70
C VAL A 125 2.83 10.35 -4.69
N THR A 126 3.14 9.17 -4.20
CA THR A 126 3.19 7.95 -5.00
C THR A 126 1.79 7.40 -5.27
N TYR A 127 0.98 7.18 -4.23
CA TYR A 127 -0.39 6.66 -4.36
C TYR A 127 -1.28 7.03 -3.17
N GLY A 128 -2.56 6.69 -3.25
CA GLY A 128 -3.53 6.82 -2.14
C GLY A 128 -3.84 8.27 -1.75
N GLU A 129 -3.73 9.21 -2.67
CA GLU A 129 -3.97 10.66 -2.52
C GLU A 129 -2.95 11.39 -1.63
N THR A 130 -2.29 10.69 -0.68
CA THR A 130 -1.41 11.31 0.33
C THR A 130 -0.17 10.49 0.67
N GLY A 131 -0.04 9.26 0.19
CA GLY A 131 1.10 8.38 0.48
C GLY A 131 2.37 8.87 -0.20
N SER A 132 3.36 9.34 0.57
CA SER A 132 4.53 10.05 0.06
C SER A 132 5.85 9.38 0.43
N VAL A 133 6.84 9.55 -0.45
CA VAL A 133 8.24 9.14 -0.22
C VAL A 133 8.90 10.02 0.84
N CYS A 134 8.68 11.33 0.76
CA CYS A 134 9.09 12.36 1.71
C CYS A 134 8.18 13.58 1.54
N GLN A 135 8.34 14.62 2.37
CA GLN A 135 7.40 15.75 2.44
C GLN A 135 7.67 16.85 1.42
N ASN A 136 8.94 17.07 1.05
CA ASN A 136 9.36 18.19 0.20
C ASN A 136 10.64 17.85 -0.57
N TRP A 137 10.94 18.64 -1.59
CA TRP A 137 12.06 18.43 -2.48
C TRP A 137 13.43 18.69 -1.82
N MET A 138 13.49 19.47 -0.76
CA MET A 138 14.72 19.61 0.02
C MET A 138 15.08 18.30 0.73
N GLN A 139 14.08 17.63 1.31
CA GLN A 139 14.28 16.29 1.89
C GLN A 139 14.74 15.28 0.84
N TYR A 140 14.11 15.26 -0.35
CA TYR A 140 14.53 14.41 -1.45
C TYR A 140 16.02 14.61 -1.79
N GLN A 141 16.44 15.85 -2.00
CA GLN A 141 17.84 16.18 -2.33
C GLN A 141 18.81 15.74 -1.21
N LEU A 142 18.43 15.96 0.04
CA LEU A 142 19.25 15.52 1.18
C LEU A 142 19.30 14.00 1.30
N LEU A 143 18.19 13.30 1.14
CA LEU A 143 18.15 11.82 1.15
C LEU A 143 19.11 11.26 0.09
N LYS A 144 19.11 11.81 -1.13
CA LYS A 144 20.04 11.38 -2.19
C LYS A 144 21.50 11.58 -1.74
N LYS A 145 21.86 12.76 -1.21
CA LYS A 145 23.23 13.05 -0.71
C LYS A 145 23.63 12.11 0.45
N TYR A 146 22.71 11.81 1.38
CA TYR A 146 22.97 10.88 2.48
C TYR A 146 23.15 9.43 1.98
N LEU A 147 22.35 8.99 1.00
CA LEU A 147 22.49 7.66 0.41
C LEU A 147 23.77 7.50 -0.43
N GLU A 148 24.22 8.58 -1.10
CA GLU A 148 25.52 8.59 -1.76
C GLU A 148 26.68 8.48 -0.77
N ALA A 149 26.59 9.14 0.39
CA ALA A 149 27.61 9.15 1.43
C ALA A 149 27.62 7.89 2.31
N LEU A 150 26.49 7.17 2.37
CA LEU A 150 26.28 5.98 3.21
C LEU A 150 27.33 4.89 2.95
N THR A 151 27.94 4.37 4.02
CA THR A 151 28.88 3.24 3.98
C THR A 151 28.23 1.97 4.55
N ASP A 152 28.92 0.84 4.42
CA ASP A 152 28.49 -0.45 4.98
C ASP A 152 28.67 -0.57 6.51
N GLU A 153 29.25 0.45 7.14
CA GLU A 153 29.39 0.57 8.62
C GLU A 153 28.54 1.72 9.18
N GLN A 154 27.52 2.18 8.45
CA GLN A 154 26.64 3.26 8.88
C GLN A 154 25.16 2.88 8.69
N THR A 155 24.31 3.52 9.47
CA THR A 155 22.84 3.49 9.35
C THR A 155 22.34 4.90 9.14
N LEU A 156 21.58 5.14 8.07
CA LEU A 156 20.82 6.35 7.85
C LEU A 156 19.49 6.24 8.63
N VAL A 157 19.21 7.21 9.48
CA VAL A 157 17.93 7.30 10.20
C VAL A 157 17.07 8.38 9.56
N VAL A 158 15.83 8.00 9.21
CA VAL A 158 14.85 8.87 8.54
C VAL A 158 13.57 8.91 9.37
N MET A 159 13.13 10.10 9.74
CA MET A 159 11.89 10.35 10.45
C MET A 159 10.95 11.20 9.60
N SER A 160 9.85 10.63 9.14
CA SER A 160 8.87 11.37 8.30
C SER A 160 9.53 12.13 7.14
N GLY A 161 10.43 11.48 6.42
CA GLY A 161 11.21 12.08 5.32
C GLY A 161 12.43 12.91 5.75
N HIS A 162 12.55 13.27 7.04
CA HIS A 162 13.72 13.98 7.56
C HIS A 162 14.94 13.05 7.68
N PRO A 163 16.04 13.22 6.94
CA PRO A 163 17.26 12.50 7.18
C PRO A 163 17.94 13.06 8.45
N LEU A 164 17.84 12.32 9.56
CA LEU A 164 18.39 12.75 10.85
C LEU A 164 19.92 12.60 10.93
N GLY A 165 20.49 11.69 10.14
CA GLY A 165 21.94 11.52 10.06
C GLY A 165 22.39 10.10 9.78
N LEU A 166 23.70 9.96 9.51
CA LEU A 166 24.42 8.70 9.42
C LEU A 166 25.01 8.38 10.78
N PHE A 167 24.67 7.23 11.32
CA PHE A 167 25.17 6.75 12.61
C PHE A 167 26.10 5.56 12.40
N HIS A 168 27.21 5.49 13.13
CA HIS A 168 28.09 4.35 13.10
C HIS A 168 27.35 3.07 13.50
N SER A 169 27.64 1.99 12.78
CA SER A 169 26.92 0.73 12.86
C SER A 169 27.88 -0.41 12.48
N HIS A 170 27.37 -1.57 12.10
CA HIS A 170 28.13 -2.72 11.64
C HIS A 170 27.48 -3.35 10.40
N LYS A 171 28.21 -4.20 9.67
CA LYS A 171 27.77 -4.76 8.38
C LYS A 171 26.41 -5.49 8.40
N GLN A 172 26.06 -6.10 9.53
CA GLN A 172 24.77 -6.80 9.70
C GLN A 172 23.63 -5.87 10.17
N ALA A 173 23.90 -4.59 10.50
CA ALA A 173 22.82 -3.66 10.88
C ALA A 173 22.09 -3.17 9.63
N PRO A 174 20.82 -2.73 9.77
CA PRO A 174 20.14 -2.03 8.70
C PRO A 174 20.91 -0.83 8.19
N ARG A 175 20.98 -0.66 6.87
CA ARG A 175 21.55 0.54 6.25
C ARG A 175 20.63 1.74 6.37
N VAL A 176 19.29 1.50 6.43
CA VAL A 176 18.28 2.55 6.58
C VAL A 176 17.20 2.13 7.56
N ILE A 177 16.87 3.03 8.47
CA ILE A 177 15.73 2.92 9.40
C ILE A 177 14.77 4.06 9.11
N ILE A 178 13.52 3.74 8.78
CA ILE A 178 12.48 4.73 8.44
C ILE A 178 11.31 4.61 9.40
N THR A 179 10.83 5.76 9.90
CA THR A 179 9.54 5.86 10.58
C THR A 179 8.73 7.00 9.98
N ASN A 180 7.42 6.80 9.78
CA ASN A 180 6.54 7.82 9.25
C ASN A 180 5.25 7.90 10.07
N GLY A 181 4.88 9.11 10.48
CA GLY A 181 3.59 9.42 11.05
C GLY A 181 3.26 8.74 12.38
N LEU A 182 4.23 8.24 13.12
CA LEU A 182 4.02 7.58 14.41
C LEU A 182 3.69 8.63 15.48
N LEU A 183 2.41 8.99 15.58
CA LEU A 183 1.92 9.97 16.54
C LEU A 183 1.70 9.32 17.91
N VAL A 184 1.83 10.11 18.99
CA VAL A 184 1.50 9.68 20.34
C VAL A 184 -0.02 9.59 20.49
N GLY A 185 -0.52 8.61 21.24
CA GLY A 185 -1.93 8.22 21.27
C GLY A 185 -2.98 9.33 21.24
N GLU A 186 -2.87 10.36 22.10
CA GLU A 186 -3.84 11.48 22.12
C GLU A 186 -3.78 12.34 20.83
N ALA A 187 -2.61 12.40 20.16
CA ALA A 187 -2.42 13.12 18.92
C ALA A 187 -2.64 12.23 17.67
N ASP A 188 -2.95 10.94 17.85
CA ASP A 188 -3.17 9.99 16.77
C ASP A 188 -4.60 10.04 16.25
N ASN A 189 -4.97 11.21 15.73
CA ASN A 189 -6.25 11.51 15.14
C ASN A 189 -6.08 12.39 13.90
N LEU A 190 -7.07 12.42 13.02
CA LEU A 190 -6.98 13.09 11.74
C LEU A 190 -6.74 14.60 11.86
N LYS A 191 -7.33 15.26 12.86
CA LYS A 191 -7.20 16.71 13.07
C LYS A 191 -5.77 17.09 13.43
N ASP A 192 -5.20 16.45 14.46
CA ASP A 192 -3.82 16.71 14.86
C ASP A 192 -2.82 16.28 13.80
N TRP A 193 -3.07 15.16 13.14
CA TRP A 193 -2.28 14.71 11.99
C TRP A 193 -2.23 15.78 10.89
N THR A 194 -3.36 16.32 10.46
CA THR A 194 -3.45 17.35 9.41
C THR A 194 -2.63 18.58 9.79
N ARG A 195 -2.76 19.05 11.03
CA ARG A 195 -2.02 20.18 11.60
C ARG A 195 -0.51 19.93 11.63
N ILE A 196 -0.09 18.78 12.16
CA ILE A 196 1.33 18.42 12.30
C ILE A 196 1.99 18.24 10.92
N THR A 197 1.27 17.68 9.96
CA THR A 197 1.74 17.52 8.58
C THR A 197 1.87 18.87 7.87
N ALA A 198 0.92 19.78 8.06
CA ALA A 198 0.99 21.13 7.49
C ALA A 198 2.20 21.92 8.01
N MET A 199 2.62 21.69 9.25
CA MET A 199 3.85 22.23 9.82
C MET A 199 5.14 21.57 9.29
N GLY A 200 5.04 20.55 8.44
CA GLY A 200 6.20 19.81 7.94
C GLY A 200 6.90 18.96 8.99
N CYS A 201 6.19 18.50 10.03
CA CYS A 201 6.76 17.67 11.10
C CYS A 201 6.57 16.19 10.90
N SER A 202 5.48 15.78 10.23
CA SER A 202 5.13 14.38 10.00
C SER A 202 4.74 14.13 8.56
N SER A 203 4.86 12.88 8.08
CA SER A 203 4.44 12.47 6.75
C SER A 203 3.66 11.17 6.78
N TYR A 204 2.74 11.03 5.82
CA TYR A 204 1.99 9.81 5.62
C TYR A 204 2.75 8.88 4.67
N GLY A 205 3.46 7.92 5.25
CA GLY A 205 4.24 6.96 4.49
C GLY A 205 3.40 6.02 3.64
N GLN A 206 2.21 5.70 4.08
CA GLN A 206 1.28 4.76 3.45
C GLN A 206 1.99 3.54 2.86
N MET A 207 2.39 2.61 3.74
CA MET A 207 3.03 1.35 3.34
C MET A 207 4.30 1.55 2.49
N THR A 208 4.34 0.95 1.29
CA THR A 208 5.53 0.91 0.43
C THR A 208 5.96 2.27 -0.14
N ALA A 209 5.09 3.28 -0.19
CA ALA A 209 5.50 4.61 -0.61
C ALA A 209 6.54 5.21 0.35
N GLY A 210 6.24 5.25 1.64
CA GLY A 210 7.15 5.76 2.67
C GLY A 210 8.32 4.85 2.99
N GLY A 211 8.23 3.57 2.67
CA GLY A 211 9.33 2.58 2.76
C GLY A 211 10.13 2.44 1.47
N TRP A 212 9.86 3.23 0.46
CA TRP A 212 10.53 3.25 -0.85
C TRP A 212 10.45 1.93 -1.64
N MET A 213 9.50 1.05 -1.31
CA MET A 213 9.39 -0.29 -1.89
C MET A 213 8.22 -0.46 -2.85
N TYR A 214 7.58 0.61 -3.28
CA TYR A 214 6.51 0.55 -4.27
C TYR A 214 7.06 0.23 -5.67
N ILE A 215 6.49 -0.78 -6.31
CA ILE A 215 6.95 -1.30 -7.61
C ILE A 215 5.99 -0.97 -8.76
N GLY A 216 5.14 0.01 -8.56
CA GLY A 216 4.05 0.31 -9.49
C GLY A 216 2.81 -0.56 -9.25
N PRO A 217 1.83 -0.47 -10.13
CA PRO A 217 0.50 -1.04 -9.89
C PRO A 217 0.42 -2.57 -9.97
N GLN A 218 1.46 -3.29 -10.44
CA GLN A 218 1.40 -4.76 -10.52
C GLN A 218 1.19 -5.45 -9.17
N GLY A 219 1.63 -4.81 -8.06
CA GLY A 219 1.42 -5.36 -6.72
C GLY A 219 -0.05 -5.49 -6.38
N ILE A 220 -0.82 -4.43 -6.65
CA ILE A 220 -2.26 -4.46 -6.41
C ILE A 220 -3.01 -5.28 -7.47
N VAL A 221 -2.48 -5.39 -8.71
CA VAL A 221 -3.06 -6.32 -9.71
C VAL A 221 -3.02 -7.74 -9.18
N HIS A 222 -1.89 -8.19 -8.63
CA HIS A 222 -1.77 -9.54 -8.07
C HIS A 222 -2.64 -9.73 -6.82
N GLY A 223 -2.67 -8.73 -5.92
CA GLY A 223 -3.55 -8.75 -4.75
C GLY A 223 -5.02 -8.84 -5.14
N THR A 224 -5.46 -8.04 -6.11
CA THR A 224 -6.84 -8.07 -6.60
C THR A 224 -7.16 -9.38 -7.33
N PHE A 225 -6.25 -9.86 -8.18
CA PHE A 225 -6.38 -11.16 -8.84
C PHE A 225 -6.62 -12.29 -7.82
N ASN A 226 -5.78 -12.39 -6.79
CA ASN A 226 -5.95 -13.38 -5.72
C ASN A 226 -7.28 -13.19 -4.97
N THR A 227 -7.64 -11.95 -4.65
CA THR A 227 -8.86 -11.65 -3.90
C THR A 227 -10.12 -12.10 -4.67
N ILE A 228 -10.28 -11.65 -5.92
CA ILE A 228 -11.49 -11.95 -6.69
C ILE A 228 -11.57 -13.42 -7.12
N LEU A 229 -10.45 -14.05 -7.45
CA LEU A 229 -10.40 -15.47 -7.80
C LEU A 229 -10.77 -16.34 -6.59
N ASN A 230 -10.27 -16.02 -5.41
CA ASN A 230 -10.62 -16.73 -4.18
C ASN A 230 -12.04 -16.42 -3.70
N ALA A 231 -12.56 -15.21 -3.92
CA ALA A 231 -13.99 -14.93 -3.74
C ALA A 231 -14.86 -15.81 -4.66
N GLY A 232 -14.46 -15.97 -5.92
CA GLY A 232 -15.11 -16.89 -6.86
C GLY A 232 -15.07 -18.35 -6.39
N ARG A 233 -13.93 -18.83 -5.90
CA ARG A 233 -13.80 -20.18 -5.32
C ARG A 233 -14.73 -20.38 -4.13
N LYS A 234 -14.78 -19.41 -3.24
CA LYS A 234 -15.57 -19.50 -1.99
C LYS A 234 -17.07 -19.34 -2.20
N TYR A 235 -17.50 -18.46 -3.07
CA TYR A 235 -18.91 -18.05 -3.18
C TYR A 235 -19.59 -18.43 -4.49
N LEU A 236 -18.84 -18.65 -5.58
CA LEU A 236 -19.41 -18.96 -6.90
C LEU A 236 -19.12 -20.40 -7.33
N GLY A 237 -18.44 -21.20 -6.49
CA GLY A 237 -18.12 -22.60 -6.79
C GLY A 237 -17.04 -22.77 -7.86
N VAL A 238 -16.21 -21.76 -8.10
CA VAL A 238 -15.07 -21.86 -9.03
C VAL A 238 -14.11 -22.95 -8.53
N PRO A 239 -13.71 -23.92 -9.37
CA PRO A 239 -12.74 -24.96 -8.99
C PRO A 239 -11.39 -24.37 -8.58
N ALA A 240 -10.58 -25.15 -7.83
CA ALA A 240 -9.23 -24.76 -7.42
C ALA A 240 -8.33 -24.39 -8.61
N ASP A 241 -8.56 -25.00 -9.76
CA ASP A 241 -7.84 -24.78 -11.02
C ASP A 241 -8.64 -24.00 -12.07
N GLY A 242 -9.80 -23.46 -11.69
CA GLY A 242 -10.70 -22.68 -12.55
C GLY A 242 -10.38 -21.20 -12.55
N ASP A 243 -11.15 -20.46 -13.34
CA ASP A 243 -11.13 -19.03 -13.51
C ASP A 243 -12.54 -18.42 -13.34
N LEU A 244 -12.68 -17.10 -13.53
CA LEU A 244 -13.94 -16.36 -13.40
C LEU A 244 -14.73 -16.25 -14.72
N ALA A 245 -14.52 -17.13 -15.68
CA ALA A 245 -15.23 -17.09 -16.96
C ALA A 245 -16.77 -17.16 -16.77
N GLY A 246 -17.45 -16.14 -17.28
CA GLY A 246 -18.91 -16.01 -17.13
C GLY A 246 -19.39 -15.39 -15.82
N HIS A 247 -18.49 -14.81 -15.00
CA HIS A 247 -18.83 -14.11 -13.76
C HIS A 247 -18.54 -12.62 -13.83
N LEU A 248 -19.40 -11.81 -13.20
CA LEU A 248 -19.30 -10.34 -13.16
C LEU A 248 -18.81 -9.83 -11.81
N PHE A 249 -17.75 -9.03 -11.86
CA PHE A 249 -17.23 -8.22 -10.74
C PHE A 249 -17.50 -6.73 -10.99
N VAL A 250 -18.09 -6.03 -10.03
CA VAL A 250 -18.32 -4.58 -10.09
C VAL A 250 -17.60 -3.89 -8.94
N THR A 251 -16.95 -2.76 -9.24
CA THR A 251 -16.19 -1.98 -8.28
C THR A 251 -16.03 -0.53 -8.74
N SER A 252 -15.23 0.26 -8.01
CA SER A 252 -14.94 1.65 -8.37
C SER A 252 -13.48 2.03 -8.19
N GLY A 253 -13.09 3.11 -8.87
CA GLY A 253 -11.78 3.73 -8.81
C GLY A 253 -10.79 3.20 -9.85
N LEU A 254 -10.08 4.14 -10.52
CA LEU A 254 -8.98 3.86 -11.46
C LEU A 254 -7.70 4.63 -11.12
N GLY A 255 -7.56 5.03 -9.86
CA GLY A 255 -6.38 5.72 -9.33
C GLY A 255 -5.12 4.85 -9.28
N GLY A 256 -4.17 5.24 -8.43
CA GLY A 256 -2.88 4.52 -8.29
C GLY A 256 -3.03 3.07 -7.83
N MET A 257 -3.86 2.84 -6.82
CA MET A 257 -4.15 1.50 -6.30
C MET A 257 -5.29 0.82 -7.07
N SER A 258 -6.44 1.47 -7.13
CA SER A 258 -7.65 0.91 -7.73
C SER A 258 -7.57 0.68 -9.24
N GLY A 259 -6.71 1.41 -9.94
CA GLY A 259 -6.50 1.25 -11.38
C GLY A 259 -5.99 -0.12 -11.83
N ALA A 260 -5.62 -0.97 -10.88
CA ALA A 260 -5.23 -2.35 -11.12
C ALA A 260 -6.42 -3.31 -11.27
N GLN A 261 -7.60 -2.96 -10.79
CA GLN A 261 -8.77 -3.84 -10.75
C GLN A 261 -9.22 -4.36 -12.13
N PRO A 262 -9.32 -3.49 -13.17
CA PRO A 262 -9.73 -3.96 -14.50
C PRO A 262 -8.78 -5.02 -15.04
N LYS A 263 -7.46 -4.80 -14.90
CA LYS A 263 -6.45 -5.75 -15.36
C LYS A 263 -6.52 -7.08 -14.60
N ALA A 264 -6.74 -7.00 -13.28
CA ALA A 264 -6.83 -8.17 -12.44
C ALA A 264 -8.02 -9.08 -12.79
N VAL A 265 -9.19 -8.50 -13.07
CA VAL A 265 -10.37 -9.28 -13.44
C VAL A 265 -10.21 -9.98 -14.77
N GLU A 266 -9.57 -9.35 -15.76
CA GLU A 266 -9.26 -10.00 -17.05
C GLU A 266 -8.28 -11.15 -16.88
N ILE A 267 -7.21 -10.98 -16.08
CA ILE A 267 -6.25 -12.05 -15.79
C ILE A 267 -6.94 -13.21 -15.06
N ALA A 268 -7.92 -12.92 -14.20
CA ALA A 268 -8.73 -13.93 -13.52
C ALA A 268 -9.78 -14.59 -14.44
N GLY A 269 -9.86 -14.21 -15.72
CA GLY A 269 -10.80 -14.76 -16.69
C GLY A 269 -12.21 -14.18 -16.63
N GLY A 270 -12.46 -13.18 -15.77
CA GLY A 270 -13.79 -12.63 -15.51
C GLY A 270 -14.15 -11.38 -16.32
N VAL A 271 -15.37 -10.91 -16.12
CA VAL A 271 -15.86 -9.63 -16.64
C VAL A 271 -15.94 -8.62 -15.50
N GLY A 272 -15.41 -7.39 -15.70
CA GLY A 272 -15.41 -6.35 -14.68
C GLY A 272 -15.95 -5.02 -15.17
N ILE A 273 -16.79 -4.36 -14.35
CA ILE A 273 -17.17 -2.96 -14.54
C ILE A 273 -16.55 -2.15 -13.41
N VAL A 274 -15.80 -1.11 -13.75
CA VAL A 274 -15.13 -0.22 -12.81
C VAL A 274 -15.60 1.22 -13.05
N ALA A 275 -16.29 1.80 -12.08
CA ALA A 275 -16.74 3.19 -12.15
C ALA A 275 -15.59 4.16 -11.81
N GLU A 276 -15.41 5.22 -12.59
CA GLU A 276 -14.43 6.29 -12.35
C GLU A 276 -14.98 7.63 -12.79
N VAL A 277 -14.87 8.63 -11.94
CA VAL A 277 -15.38 9.99 -12.20
C VAL A 277 -14.36 10.89 -12.92
N ASP A 278 -13.08 10.57 -12.82
CA ASP A 278 -11.99 11.31 -13.46
C ASP A 278 -11.63 10.66 -14.80
N TYR A 279 -12.10 11.25 -15.90
CA TYR A 279 -11.85 10.72 -17.23
C TYR A 279 -10.36 10.56 -17.57
N SER A 280 -9.49 11.40 -17.02
CA SER A 280 -8.05 11.30 -17.27
C SER A 280 -7.43 10.01 -16.68
N ARG A 281 -8.03 9.43 -15.64
CA ARG A 281 -7.65 8.11 -15.11
C ARG A 281 -8.10 6.99 -16.06
N ILE A 282 -9.31 7.10 -16.60
CA ILE A 282 -9.84 6.16 -17.61
C ILE A 282 -8.94 6.15 -18.82
N GLU A 283 -8.64 7.32 -19.38
CA GLU A 283 -7.75 7.49 -20.55
C GLU A 283 -6.37 6.87 -20.31
N THR A 284 -5.79 7.12 -19.13
CA THR A 284 -4.50 6.55 -18.71
C THR A 284 -4.54 5.02 -18.72
N ARG A 285 -5.54 4.40 -18.09
CA ARG A 285 -5.62 2.94 -17.98
C ARG A 285 -6.00 2.28 -19.31
N HIS A 286 -6.83 2.93 -20.12
CA HIS A 286 -7.18 2.46 -21.45
C HIS A 286 -5.97 2.50 -22.38
N SER A 287 -5.19 3.60 -22.38
CA SER A 287 -3.97 3.71 -23.21
C SER A 287 -2.88 2.72 -22.80
N GLN A 288 -2.79 2.36 -21.52
CA GLN A 288 -1.91 1.30 -21.02
C GLN A 288 -2.39 -0.11 -21.36
N GLY A 289 -3.59 -0.28 -21.92
CA GLY A 289 -4.19 -1.59 -22.19
C GLY A 289 -4.63 -2.32 -20.91
N TRP A 290 -4.99 -1.58 -19.88
CA TRP A 290 -5.47 -2.11 -18.59
C TRP A 290 -6.99 -2.07 -18.48
N VAL A 291 -7.65 -1.28 -19.31
CA VAL A 291 -9.09 -1.22 -19.53
C VAL A 291 -9.36 -1.55 -20.98
N SER A 292 -10.23 -2.50 -21.25
CA SER A 292 -10.54 -2.96 -22.61
C SER A 292 -11.59 -2.11 -23.31
N LYS A 293 -12.59 -1.61 -22.58
CA LYS A 293 -13.67 -0.77 -23.10
C LYS A 293 -14.01 0.38 -22.14
N VAL A 294 -14.50 1.48 -22.73
CA VAL A 294 -15.04 2.62 -21.99
C VAL A 294 -16.52 2.76 -22.29
N ALA A 295 -17.34 2.98 -21.29
CA ALA A 295 -18.77 3.21 -21.37
C ALA A 295 -19.11 4.57 -20.73
N GLU A 296 -19.96 5.35 -21.41
CA GLU A 296 -20.40 6.67 -20.95
C GLU A 296 -21.74 6.60 -20.18
N THR A 297 -22.42 5.47 -20.23
CA THR A 297 -23.67 5.25 -19.48
C THR A 297 -23.68 3.90 -18.79
N PRO A 298 -24.42 3.76 -17.66
CA PRO A 298 -24.59 2.47 -17.01
C PRO A 298 -25.18 1.39 -17.93
N GLU A 299 -26.15 1.75 -18.76
CA GLU A 299 -26.76 0.85 -19.75
C GLU A 299 -25.70 0.29 -20.70
N GLU A 300 -24.84 1.15 -21.23
CA GLU A 300 -23.75 0.73 -22.13
C GLU A 300 -22.76 -0.19 -21.42
N ALA A 301 -22.38 0.11 -20.16
CA ALA A 301 -21.50 -0.72 -19.36
C ALA A 301 -22.06 -2.13 -19.16
N PHE A 302 -23.32 -2.26 -18.75
CA PHE A 302 -23.96 -3.56 -18.58
C PHE A 302 -24.17 -4.29 -19.92
N ARG A 303 -24.49 -3.59 -21.01
CA ARG A 303 -24.57 -4.19 -22.34
C ARG A 303 -23.25 -4.84 -22.76
N PHE A 304 -22.12 -4.13 -22.61
CA PHE A 304 -20.78 -4.70 -22.88
C PHE A 304 -20.48 -5.90 -21.96
N ALA A 305 -20.88 -5.82 -20.71
CA ALA A 305 -20.68 -6.93 -19.76
C ALA A 305 -21.49 -8.16 -20.19
N HIS A 306 -22.76 -8.03 -20.54
CA HIS A 306 -23.61 -9.15 -20.97
C HIS A 306 -23.06 -9.83 -22.22
N GLU A 307 -22.62 -9.05 -23.24
CA GLU A 307 -22.02 -9.58 -24.46
C GLU A 307 -20.80 -10.47 -24.19
N SER A 308 -20.01 -10.13 -23.16
CA SER A 308 -18.81 -10.88 -22.78
C SER A 308 -19.12 -12.08 -21.88
N LEU A 309 -20.06 -11.91 -20.95
CA LEU A 309 -20.53 -13.00 -20.07
C LEU A 309 -21.13 -14.17 -20.88
N GLU A 310 -21.94 -13.88 -21.91
CA GLU A 310 -22.51 -14.90 -22.79
C GLU A 310 -21.44 -15.71 -23.53
N LYS A 311 -20.37 -15.03 -23.95
CA LYS A 311 -19.24 -15.64 -24.66
C LYS A 311 -18.21 -16.27 -23.73
N LYS A 312 -18.29 -15.99 -22.43
CA LYS A 312 -17.29 -16.32 -21.40
C LYS A 312 -15.90 -15.78 -21.75
N GLU A 313 -15.85 -14.59 -22.35
CA GLU A 313 -14.62 -13.89 -22.69
C GLU A 313 -14.28 -12.87 -21.59
N PRO A 314 -13.03 -12.84 -21.10
CA PRO A 314 -12.63 -11.85 -20.10
C PRO A 314 -12.69 -10.44 -20.69
N MET A 315 -13.21 -9.49 -19.90
CA MET A 315 -13.30 -8.08 -20.32
C MET A 315 -13.31 -7.15 -19.12
N SER A 316 -12.62 -6.03 -19.23
CA SER A 316 -12.73 -4.91 -18.32
C SER A 316 -13.37 -3.69 -18.99
N ILE A 317 -14.31 -3.08 -18.28
CA ILE A 317 -15.12 -1.96 -18.73
C ILE A 317 -14.95 -0.83 -17.71
N ALA A 318 -14.44 0.31 -18.13
CA ALA A 318 -14.49 1.53 -17.33
C ALA A 318 -15.82 2.24 -17.60
N PHE A 319 -16.59 2.49 -16.57
CA PHE A 319 -17.75 3.36 -16.63
C PHE A 319 -17.34 4.77 -16.22
N HIS A 320 -17.48 5.76 -17.13
CA HIS A 320 -17.23 7.16 -16.83
C HIS A 320 -18.40 7.73 -16.03
N GLY A 321 -18.33 7.68 -14.74
CA GLY A 321 -19.38 8.15 -13.86
C GLY A 321 -19.23 7.70 -12.41
N ASN A 322 -20.19 8.10 -11.60
CA ASN A 322 -20.20 7.77 -10.19
C ASN A 322 -20.69 6.33 -9.98
N ILE A 323 -20.01 5.59 -9.08
CA ILE A 323 -20.43 4.23 -8.72
C ILE A 323 -21.87 4.16 -8.24
N VAL A 324 -22.34 5.19 -7.53
CA VAL A 324 -23.73 5.24 -7.03
C VAL A 324 -24.75 5.27 -8.18
N ASP A 325 -24.42 5.92 -9.31
CA ASP A 325 -25.27 5.91 -10.51
C ASP A 325 -25.31 4.51 -11.16
N LEU A 326 -24.16 3.84 -11.23
CA LEU A 326 -24.04 2.47 -11.75
C LEU A 326 -24.85 1.49 -10.92
N LEU A 327 -24.72 1.55 -9.58
CA LEU A 327 -25.44 0.66 -8.67
C LEU A 327 -26.95 0.98 -8.64
N GLN A 328 -27.34 2.26 -8.75
CA GLN A 328 -28.75 2.64 -8.87
C GLN A 328 -29.37 2.04 -10.12
N TYR A 329 -28.69 2.13 -11.27
CA TYR A 329 -29.12 1.50 -12.52
C TYR A 329 -29.29 -0.02 -12.34
N ALA A 330 -28.29 -0.68 -11.72
CA ALA A 330 -28.35 -2.12 -11.47
C ALA A 330 -29.56 -2.52 -10.60
N VAL A 331 -29.88 -1.72 -9.56
CA VAL A 331 -31.04 -1.95 -8.72
C VAL A 331 -32.34 -1.77 -9.50
N ASP A 332 -32.45 -0.70 -10.29
CA ASP A 332 -33.70 -0.33 -11.00
C ASP A 332 -34.01 -1.28 -12.18
N HIS A 333 -32.97 -1.82 -12.84
CA HIS A 333 -33.10 -2.73 -13.98
C HIS A 333 -32.90 -4.21 -13.62
N ASN A 334 -32.74 -4.52 -12.31
CA ASN A 334 -32.56 -5.88 -11.81
C ASN A 334 -31.32 -6.59 -12.44
N GLU A 335 -30.24 -5.84 -12.64
CA GLU A 335 -28.98 -6.40 -13.12
C GLU A 335 -28.38 -7.34 -12.08
N LYS A 336 -27.82 -8.47 -12.54
CA LYS A 336 -27.18 -9.45 -11.68
C LYS A 336 -25.70 -9.10 -11.53
N ILE A 337 -25.28 -8.77 -10.31
CA ILE A 337 -23.88 -8.59 -9.92
C ILE A 337 -23.52 -9.72 -8.96
N GLU A 338 -22.50 -10.52 -9.27
CA GLU A 338 -22.12 -11.66 -8.44
C GLU A 338 -21.09 -11.27 -7.37
N LEU A 339 -20.05 -10.53 -7.76
CA LEU A 339 -19.03 -10.01 -6.85
C LEU A 339 -19.05 -8.48 -6.90
N LEU A 340 -19.13 -7.84 -5.74
CA LEU A 340 -19.21 -6.39 -5.58
C LEU A 340 -18.19 -5.91 -4.55
N SER A 341 -17.50 -4.84 -4.85
CA SER A 341 -16.56 -4.21 -3.93
C SER A 341 -16.48 -2.70 -4.16
N ASP A 342 -15.69 -2.00 -3.35
CA ASP A 342 -15.33 -0.59 -3.53
C ASP A 342 -13.87 -0.35 -3.19
N GLN A 343 -13.15 0.40 -4.01
CA GLN A 343 -11.75 0.77 -3.78
C GLN A 343 -11.49 2.28 -3.97
N THR A 344 -12.50 3.12 -3.78
CA THR A 344 -12.31 4.57 -3.64
C THR A 344 -11.46 4.87 -2.39
N SER A 345 -10.75 6.01 -2.39
CA SER A 345 -9.85 6.38 -1.28
C SER A 345 -10.63 6.89 -0.04
N CYS A 346 -11.48 6.04 0.54
CA CYS A 346 -12.32 6.38 1.71
C CYS A 346 -11.54 6.54 3.02
N HIS A 347 -10.22 6.30 3.01
CA HIS A 347 -9.34 6.67 4.12
C HIS A 347 -9.12 8.21 4.20
N VAL A 348 -9.39 8.94 3.13
CA VAL A 348 -9.38 10.40 3.03
C VAL A 348 -10.58 10.93 2.24
N PRO A 349 -11.83 10.57 2.63
CA PRO A 349 -13.02 10.89 1.82
C PRO A 349 -13.22 12.39 1.68
N TYR A 350 -12.88 13.15 2.73
CA TYR A 350 -13.06 14.60 2.81
C TYR A 350 -11.87 15.41 2.26
N ASP A 351 -10.81 14.76 1.80
CA ASP A 351 -9.66 15.36 1.12
C ASP A 351 -9.62 15.03 -0.39
N GLY A 352 -10.79 14.74 -0.95
CA GLY A 352 -10.97 14.44 -2.37
C GLY A 352 -10.86 12.97 -2.72
N GLY A 353 -10.76 12.08 -1.73
CA GLY A 353 -10.74 10.63 -1.96
C GLY A 353 -12.07 10.07 -2.44
N TYR A 354 -13.19 10.72 -2.15
CA TYR A 354 -14.53 10.33 -2.56
C TYR A 354 -15.23 11.46 -3.31
N CYS A 355 -15.81 11.17 -4.47
CA CYS A 355 -16.56 12.15 -5.26
C CYS A 355 -18.07 12.04 -4.98
N PRO A 356 -18.74 13.12 -4.55
CA PRO A 356 -20.17 13.12 -4.37
C PRO A 356 -20.94 12.83 -5.66
N GLN A 357 -22.07 12.15 -5.54
CA GLN A 357 -22.98 11.92 -6.68
C GLN A 357 -23.59 13.23 -7.19
N GLY A 358 -23.79 13.32 -8.50
CA GLY A 358 -24.51 14.44 -9.13
C GLY A 358 -23.65 15.67 -9.42
N ILE A 359 -22.33 15.62 -9.16
CA ILE A 359 -21.37 16.67 -9.54
C ILE A 359 -20.23 16.08 -10.36
N SER A 360 -19.63 16.88 -11.24
CA SER A 360 -18.45 16.46 -12.01
C SER A 360 -17.19 16.42 -11.14
N PHE A 361 -16.14 15.76 -11.67
CA PHE A 361 -14.83 15.74 -11.00
C PHE A 361 -14.24 17.14 -10.81
N GLU A 362 -14.40 18.03 -11.78
CA GLU A 362 -13.94 19.43 -11.72
C GLU A 362 -14.72 20.20 -10.67
N GLU A 363 -16.05 20.06 -10.64
CA GLU A 363 -16.90 20.69 -9.65
C GLU A 363 -16.58 20.18 -8.23
N ARG A 364 -16.32 18.88 -8.06
CA ARG A 364 -15.84 18.29 -6.80
C ARG A 364 -14.54 18.99 -6.33
N THR A 365 -13.60 19.18 -7.26
CA THR A 365 -12.31 19.79 -6.94
C THR A 365 -12.47 21.26 -6.54
N ARG A 366 -13.33 21.99 -7.25
CA ARG A 366 -13.68 23.38 -6.91
C ARG A 366 -14.35 23.47 -5.53
N LEU A 367 -15.37 22.64 -5.29
CA LEU A 367 -16.15 22.65 -4.05
C LEU A 367 -15.27 22.28 -2.83
N LEU A 368 -14.39 21.30 -2.98
CA LEU A 368 -13.41 20.94 -1.94
C LEU A 368 -12.50 22.13 -1.55
N ALA A 369 -12.13 22.97 -2.51
CA ALA A 369 -11.26 24.12 -2.26
C ALA A 369 -12.02 25.35 -1.71
N GLU A 370 -13.25 25.58 -2.15
CA GLU A 370 -14.00 26.82 -1.91
C GLU A 370 -15.06 26.69 -0.81
N ASP A 371 -15.70 25.52 -0.67
CA ASP A 371 -16.77 25.25 0.31
C ASP A 371 -16.69 23.82 0.86
N ARG A 372 -15.72 23.60 1.75
CA ARG A 372 -15.43 22.31 2.33
C ARG A 372 -16.60 21.75 3.16
N GLU A 373 -17.39 22.61 3.79
CA GLU A 373 -18.55 22.19 4.61
C GLU A 373 -19.63 21.56 3.73
N GLN A 374 -19.95 22.22 2.62
CA GLN A 374 -20.89 21.67 1.63
C GLN A 374 -20.33 20.39 0.98
N PHE A 375 -19.03 20.35 0.69
CA PHE A 375 -18.39 19.13 0.16
C PHE A 375 -18.56 17.94 1.10
N ILE A 376 -18.25 18.09 2.39
CA ILE A 376 -18.40 17.03 3.41
C ILE A 376 -19.85 16.55 3.49
N LYS A 377 -20.81 17.48 3.48
CA LYS A 377 -22.24 17.14 3.50
C LYS A 377 -22.62 16.25 2.31
N LEU A 378 -22.25 16.63 1.09
CA LEU A 378 -22.54 15.85 -0.12
C LEU A 378 -21.85 14.49 -0.13
N VAL A 379 -20.61 14.39 0.39
CA VAL A 379 -19.92 13.11 0.57
C VAL A 379 -20.72 12.20 1.49
N ASN A 380 -21.19 12.68 2.65
CA ASN A 380 -21.94 11.89 3.61
C ASN A 380 -23.29 11.41 3.04
N GLU A 381 -24.02 12.27 2.33
CA GLU A 381 -25.26 11.92 1.65
C GLU A 381 -25.04 10.83 0.60
N THR A 382 -23.93 10.94 -0.16
CA THR A 382 -23.58 9.97 -1.20
C THR A 382 -23.15 8.62 -0.60
N LEU A 383 -22.33 8.63 0.45
CA LEU A 383 -21.92 7.41 1.17
C LEU A 383 -23.14 6.66 1.74
N THR A 384 -24.11 7.39 2.30
CA THR A 384 -25.35 6.81 2.81
C THR A 384 -26.15 6.13 1.69
N LYS A 385 -26.31 6.79 0.55
CA LYS A 385 -27.00 6.21 -0.61
C LYS A 385 -26.24 5.00 -1.18
N HIS A 386 -24.91 5.07 -1.27
CA HIS A 386 -24.07 3.97 -1.72
C HIS A 386 -24.27 2.73 -0.85
N PHE A 387 -24.23 2.91 0.47
CA PHE A 387 -24.49 1.83 1.43
C PHE A 387 -25.86 1.15 1.23
N HIS A 388 -26.93 1.93 1.10
CA HIS A 388 -28.27 1.38 0.89
C HIS A 388 -28.41 0.62 -0.44
N LEU A 389 -27.69 1.03 -1.50
CA LEU A 389 -27.68 0.30 -2.77
C LEU A 389 -26.95 -1.03 -2.65
N ILE A 390 -25.82 -1.05 -1.94
CA ILE A 390 -25.10 -2.30 -1.63
C ILE A 390 -25.99 -3.25 -0.85
N GLN A 391 -26.71 -2.79 0.18
CA GLN A 391 -27.63 -3.63 0.94
C GLN A 391 -28.66 -4.30 0.03
N LYS A 392 -29.31 -3.54 -0.87
CA LYS A 392 -30.28 -4.07 -1.83
C LYS A 392 -29.69 -5.12 -2.77
N LEU A 393 -28.46 -4.91 -3.23
CA LEU A 393 -27.80 -5.87 -4.11
C LEU A 393 -27.39 -7.14 -3.36
N VAL A 394 -26.91 -7.02 -2.13
CA VAL A 394 -26.59 -8.16 -1.26
C VAL A 394 -27.86 -8.97 -0.94
N GLU A 395 -28.99 -8.33 -0.64
CA GLU A 395 -30.29 -8.99 -0.47
C GLU A 395 -30.73 -9.78 -1.73
N ARG A 396 -30.25 -9.39 -2.91
CA ARG A 396 -30.49 -10.08 -4.19
C ARG A 396 -29.45 -11.15 -4.52
N GLY A 397 -28.48 -11.37 -3.64
CA GLY A 397 -27.47 -12.44 -3.77
C GLY A 397 -26.10 -12.01 -4.26
N SER A 398 -25.82 -10.70 -4.37
CA SER A 398 -24.45 -10.23 -4.58
C SER A 398 -23.59 -10.48 -3.34
N TYR A 399 -22.35 -10.91 -3.53
CA TYR A 399 -21.37 -10.96 -2.47
C TYR A 399 -20.56 -9.65 -2.45
N PHE A 400 -20.69 -8.89 -1.36
CA PHE A 400 -19.95 -7.65 -1.15
C PHE A 400 -18.83 -7.84 -0.12
N PHE A 401 -17.67 -7.28 -0.42
CA PHE A 401 -16.54 -7.14 0.50
C PHE A 401 -15.90 -5.76 0.39
N ASP A 402 -15.53 -5.16 1.53
CA ASP A 402 -14.71 -3.95 1.56
C ASP A 402 -13.28 -4.30 1.15
N TYR A 403 -12.72 -3.56 0.20
CA TYR A 403 -11.35 -3.78 -0.26
C TYR A 403 -10.28 -3.16 0.67
N GLY A 404 -10.63 -2.82 1.91
CA GLY A 404 -9.69 -2.31 2.90
C GLY A 404 -9.24 -0.87 2.69
N ASN A 405 -10.13 -0.03 2.16
CA ASN A 405 -9.95 1.40 1.91
C ASN A 405 -10.69 2.29 2.92
N SER A 406 -11.15 1.73 4.03
CA SER A 406 -12.00 2.38 5.05
C SER A 406 -13.41 2.76 4.62
N PHE A 407 -13.95 2.14 3.59
CA PHE A 407 -15.31 2.42 3.10
C PHE A 407 -16.36 2.23 4.20
N MET A 408 -16.37 1.08 4.88
CA MET A 408 -17.34 0.81 5.95
C MET A 408 -17.20 1.78 7.13
N LYS A 409 -15.96 2.14 7.49
CA LYS A 409 -15.72 3.14 8.55
C LYS A 409 -16.21 4.53 8.12
N ALA A 410 -15.99 4.90 6.85
CA ALA A 410 -16.49 6.17 6.31
C ALA A 410 -18.03 6.23 6.31
N ILE A 411 -18.72 5.13 6.00
CA ILE A 411 -20.18 5.03 6.10
C ILE A 411 -20.64 5.22 7.55
N PHE A 412 -19.99 4.57 8.50
CA PHE A 412 -20.30 4.74 9.93
C PHE A 412 -20.12 6.21 10.35
N ASP A 413 -19.02 6.83 9.98
CA ASP A 413 -18.72 8.24 10.30
C ASP A 413 -19.67 9.23 9.60
N ALA A 414 -20.23 8.85 8.46
CA ALA A 414 -21.28 9.59 7.75
C ALA A 414 -22.66 9.50 8.42
N GLY A 415 -22.78 8.82 9.57
CA GLY A 415 -23.99 8.77 10.36
C GLY A 415 -24.87 7.54 10.13
N ASN A 416 -24.29 6.44 9.62
CA ASN A 416 -25.02 5.18 9.39
C ASN A 416 -24.54 4.09 10.36
N PRO A 417 -24.97 4.11 11.65
CA PRO A 417 -24.50 3.16 12.65
C PRO A 417 -24.90 1.71 12.37
N GLU A 418 -25.90 1.47 11.54
CA GLU A 418 -26.36 0.14 11.12
C GLU A 418 -25.31 -0.65 10.31
N ILE A 419 -24.27 -0.02 9.79
CA ILE A 419 -23.14 -0.71 9.15
C ILE A 419 -22.29 -1.48 10.18
N ALA A 420 -22.29 -1.04 11.45
CA ALA A 420 -21.61 -1.74 12.54
C ALA A 420 -22.47 -2.87 13.10
N LYS A 421 -21.86 -4.03 13.44
CA LYS A 421 -22.57 -5.22 13.96
C LYS A 421 -23.41 -4.89 15.20
N ASN A 422 -22.86 -4.09 16.14
CA ASN A 422 -23.55 -3.69 17.37
C ASN A 422 -24.36 -2.40 17.25
N LYS A 423 -24.32 -1.70 16.12
CA LYS A 423 -25.02 -0.43 15.82
C LYS A 423 -24.67 0.75 16.76
N ARG A 424 -23.59 0.65 17.52
CA ARG A 424 -23.14 1.68 18.48
C ARG A 424 -21.76 2.19 18.15
N ASP A 425 -20.85 1.26 17.89
CA ASP A 425 -19.44 1.52 17.60
C ASP A 425 -18.87 0.42 16.69
N THR A 426 -17.62 0.54 16.29
CA THR A 426 -16.96 -0.37 15.36
C THR A 426 -16.16 -1.47 16.04
N THR A 427 -16.29 -1.66 17.35
CA THR A 427 -15.47 -2.61 18.12
C THR A 427 -15.75 -4.08 17.79
N GLU A 428 -16.99 -4.40 17.42
CA GLU A 428 -17.41 -5.74 16.99
C GLU A 428 -17.30 -5.95 15.46
N GLY A 429 -16.76 -4.96 14.73
CA GLY A 429 -16.66 -4.98 13.27
C GLY A 429 -17.94 -4.58 12.56
N PHE A 430 -18.00 -4.88 11.27
CA PHE A 430 -19.07 -4.43 10.35
C PHE A 430 -19.94 -5.59 9.86
N ILE A 431 -21.14 -5.26 9.37
CA ILE A 431 -22.07 -6.27 8.82
C ILE A 431 -21.57 -6.88 7.50
N PHE A 432 -20.72 -6.17 6.77
CA PHE A 432 -20.01 -6.70 5.62
C PHE A 432 -18.56 -7.01 6.00
N PRO A 433 -17.97 -8.07 5.46
CA PRO A 433 -16.57 -8.38 5.72
C PRO A 433 -15.62 -7.48 4.94
N SER A 434 -14.40 -7.27 5.47
CA SER A 434 -13.29 -6.85 4.63
C SER A 434 -12.77 -8.04 3.80
N TYR A 435 -12.08 -7.76 2.69
CA TYR A 435 -11.48 -8.81 1.87
C TYR A 435 -10.45 -9.66 2.64
N VAL A 436 -9.80 -9.09 3.66
CA VAL A 436 -8.89 -9.85 4.53
C VAL A 436 -9.66 -10.71 5.53
N GLU A 437 -10.72 -10.17 6.16
CA GLU A 437 -11.51 -10.91 7.15
C GLU A 437 -12.02 -12.24 6.61
N ASP A 438 -12.49 -12.24 5.38
CA ASP A 438 -13.27 -13.36 4.85
C ASP A 438 -12.57 -14.12 3.71
N ILE A 439 -11.66 -13.48 2.97
CA ILE A 439 -11.01 -14.10 1.82
C ILE A 439 -9.52 -14.30 2.09
N MET A 440 -8.75 -13.20 2.14
CA MET A 440 -7.28 -13.29 2.16
C MET A 440 -6.74 -13.84 3.48
N GLY A 441 -7.36 -13.52 4.61
CA GLY A 441 -6.98 -14.02 5.93
C GLY A 441 -7.02 -15.54 5.98
N PRO A 442 -8.22 -16.15 5.91
CA PRO A 442 -8.37 -17.61 6.06
C PRO A 442 -7.81 -18.42 4.88
N MET A 443 -7.74 -17.86 3.68
CA MET A 443 -7.26 -18.60 2.52
C MET A 443 -5.78 -18.45 2.24
N LEU A 444 -5.13 -17.37 2.68
CA LEU A 444 -3.73 -17.05 2.38
C LEU A 444 -2.92 -16.71 3.64
N PHE A 445 -3.28 -15.66 4.38
CA PHE A 445 -2.45 -15.15 5.48
C PHE A 445 -2.27 -16.14 6.63
N ASP A 446 -3.29 -16.91 6.96
CA ASP A 446 -3.23 -17.96 7.97
C ASP A 446 -2.23 -19.05 7.62
N TYR A 447 -1.95 -19.25 6.33
CA TYR A 447 -0.92 -20.16 5.81
C TYR A 447 0.44 -19.49 5.56
N GLY A 448 0.58 -18.19 5.87
CA GLY A 448 1.80 -17.44 5.62
C GLY A 448 1.98 -16.97 4.18
N TYR A 449 0.99 -17.15 3.30
CA TYR A 449 1.02 -16.60 1.95
C TYR A 449 0.71 -15.10 2.00
N GLY A 450 1.59 -14.31 1.43
CA GLY A 450 1.43 -12.87 1.32
C GLY A 450 2.35 -12.25 0.27
N PRO A 451 2.24 -10.94 0.04
CA PRO A 451 2.94 -10.26 -1.05
C PRO A 451 4.45 -10.26 -0.84
N PHE A 452 5.16 -10.89 -1.74
CA PHE A 452 6.61 -10.93 -1.84
C PHE A 452 7.03 -10.38 -3.19
N ARG A 453 7.98 -9.44 -3.22
CA ARG A 453 8.35 -8.72 -4.43
C ARG A 453 9.86 -8.60 -4.58
N TRP A 454 10.29 -8.46 -5.84
CA TRP A 454 11.68 -8.17 -6.18
C TRP A 454 11.80 -7.20 -7.34
N CYS A 455 12.93 -6.48 -7.38
CA CYS A 455 13.31 -5.59 -8.46
C CYS A 455 14.71 -5.94 -8.93
N CYS A 456 14.90 -6.15 -10.23
CA CYS A 456 16.21 -6.35 -10.85
C CYS A 456 16.87 -4.98 -11.02
N LEU A 457 17.86 -4.68 -10.17
CA LEU A 457 18.48 -3.35 -10.11
C LEU A 457 19.35 -3.03 -11.32
N SER A 458 19.68 -4.02 -12.15
CA SER A 458 20.32 -3.81 -13.44
C SER A 458 19.43 -3.04 -14.44
N GLY A 459 18.12 -2.98 -14.21
CA GLY A 459 17.15 -2.43 -15.14
C GLY A 459 16.92 -3.28 -16.39
N LYS A 460 17.56 -4.46 -16.51
CA LYS A 460 17.47 -5.33 -17.68
C LYS A 460 16.27 -6.28 -17.59
N HIS A 461 15.45 -6.29 -18.62
CA HIS A 461 14.32 -7.22 -18.72
C HIS A 461 14.78 -8.69 -18.73
N GLU A 462 15.94 -8.98 -19.30
CA GLU A 462 16.52 -10.32 -19.29
C GLU A 462 16.75 -10.84 -17.85
N ASP A 463 17.19 -10.00 -16.92
CA ASP A 463 17.40 -10.39 -15.54
C ASP A 463 16.06 -10.69 -14.85
N LEU A 464 15.00 -9.94 -15.19
CA LEU A 464 13.64 -10.23 -14.70
C LEU A 464 13.15 -11.59 -15.20
N LEU A 465 13.32 -11.90 -16.48
CA LEU A 465 12.95 -13.22 -17.02
C LEU A 465 13.71 -14.37 -16.36
N LYS A 466 15.02 -14.19 -16.11
CA LYS A 466 15.82 -15.20 -15.38
C LYS A 466 15.31 -15.42 -13.95
N THR A 467 14.96 -14.33 -13.25
CA THR A 467 14.38 -14.46 -11.90
C THR A 467 12.98 -15.07 -11.91
N ASP A 468 12.15 -14.76 -12.90
CA ASP A 468 10.85 -15.39 -13.10
C ASP A 468 11.00 -16.92 -13.30
N HIS A 469 11.92 -17.35 -14.16
CA HIS A 469 12.20 -18.79 -14.37
C HIS A 469 12.69 -19.47 -13.09
N ALA A 470 13.62 -18.87 -12.37
CA ALA A 470 14.14 -19.43 -11.13
C ALA A 470 13.05 -19.56 -10.05
N ALA A 471 12.14 -18.58 -9.96
CA ALA A 471 10.99 -18.67 -9.06
C ALA A 471 10.03 -19.80 -9.47
N MET A 472 9.76 -19.98 -10.76
CA MET A 472 8.91 -21.07 -11.27
C MET A 472 9.51 -22.46 -11.04
N GLU A 473 10.83 -22.62 -11.03
CA GLU A 473 11.52 -23.87 -10.70
C GLU A 473 11.36 -24.27 -9.22
N ILE A 474 11.23 -23.28 -8.33
CA ILE A 474 11.08 -23.49 -6.87
C ILE A 474 9.63 -23.74 -6.49
N ILE A 475 8.68 -23.07 -7.15
CA ILE A 475 7.26 -23.16 -6.85
C ILE A 475 6.71 -24.47 -7.40
N ASP A 476 6.24 -25.39 -6.53
CA ASP A 476 5.49 -26.57 -6.94
C ASP A 476 4.01 -26.20 -7.17
N PRO A 477 3.53 -26.11 -8.42
CA PRO A 477 2.15 -25.73 -8.71
C PRO A 477 1.11 -26.75 -8.25
N ASN A 478 1.54 -27.96 -7.80
CA ASN A 478 0.64 -29.01 -7.33
C ASN A 478 0.49 -29.03 -5.80
N ARG A 479 1.31 -28.26 -5.06
CA ARG A 479 1.27 -28.23 -3.60
C ARG A 479 -0.03 -27.61 -3.07
N ARG A 480 -0.45 -26.48 -3.66
CA ARG A 480 -1.64 -25.73 -3.28
C ARG A 480 -2.14 -24.87 -4.45
N PHE A 481 -3.44 -24.53 -4.45
CA PHE A 481 -4.01 -23.64 -5.48
C PHE A 481 -3.24 -22.31 -5.61
N GLN A 482 -2.75 -21.72 -4.50
CA GLN A 482 -1.99 -20.47 -4.52
C GLN A 482 -0.64 -20.62 -5.23
N ASP A 483 0.05 -21.73 -5.07
CA ASP A 483 1.31 -22.00 -5.77
C ASP A 483 1.08 -22.12 -7.27
N ARG A 484 -0.03 -22.77 -7.67
CA ARG A 484 -0.45 -22.82 -9.07
C ARG A 484 -0.78 -21.43 -9.62
N ASP A 485 -1.53 -20.63 -8.87
CA ASP A 485 -1.87 -19.26 -9.27
C ASP A 485 -0.60 -18.41 -9.46
N ASN A 486 0.37 -18.53 -8.55
CA ASN A 486 1.67 -17.87 -8.67
C ASN A 486 2.44 -18.32 -9.92
N TRP A 487 2.45 -19.62 -10.18
CA TRP A 487 3.14 -20.18 -11.34
C TRP A 487 2.55 -19.70 -12.66
N VAL A 488 1.22 -19.68 -12.78
CA VAL A 488 0.49 -19.14 -13.95
C VAL A 488 0.70 -17.64 -14.08
N TRP A 489 0.68 -16.93 -12.96
CA TRP A 489 0.91 -15.49 -12.91
C TRP A 489 2.27 -15.09 -13.49
N ILE A 490 3.36 -15.77 -13.08
CA ILE A 490 4.70 -15.50 -13.60
C ILE A 490 4.78 -15.92 -15.07
N ARG A 491 4.30 -17.10 -15.44
CA ARG A 491 4.33 -17.60 -16.82
C ARG A 491 3.72 -16.59 -17.80
N ASP A 492 2.62 -15.96 -17.43
CA ASP A 492 1.86 -15.08 -18.29
C ASP A 492 2.16 -13.58 -18.06
N ALA A 493 3.16 -13.25 -17.21
CA ALA A 493 3.45 -11.89 -16.79
C ALA A 493 3.77 -10.93 -17.95
N ASP A 494 4.60 -11.35 -18.91
CA ASP A 494 4.96 -10.55 -20.06
C ASP A 494 3.78 -10.37 -21.02
N LYS A 495 2.99 -11.41 -21.26
CA LYS A 495 1.75 -11.34 -22.02
C LYS A 495 0.80 -10.30 -21.41
N ASN A 496 0.75 -10.25 -20.08
CA ASN A 496 -0.10 -9.34 -19.34
C ASN A 496 0.49 -7.93 -19.18
N LYS A 497 1.72 -7.67 -19.64
CA LYS A 497 2.40 -6.36 -19.59
C LYS A 497 2.34 -5.75 -18.19
N LEU A 498 2.79 -6.51 -17.19
CA LEU A 498 2.64 -6.14 -15.77
C LEU A 498 3.65 -5.09 -15.29
N VAL A 499 4.81 -4.98 -15.94
CA VAL A 499 5.87 -4.05 -15.56
C VAL A 499 5.48 -2.62 -15.90
N VAL A 500 5.54 -1.73 -14.90
CA VAL A 500 5.46 -0.27 -15.05
C VAL A 500 6.60 0.30 -14.23
N GLY A 501 7.43 1.17 -14.80
CA GLY A 501 8.67 1.65 -14.20
C GLY A 501 9.81 0.64 -14.30
N THR A 502 10.54 0.40 -13.20
CA THR A 502 11.69 -0.52 -13.21
C THR A 502 11.28 -2.00 -13.26
N GLN A 503 12.23 -2.89 -13.57
CA GLN A 503 12.01 -4.33 -13.80
C GLN A 503 11.71 -5.07 -12.50
N CYS A 504 10.45 -5.16 -12.11
CA CYS A 504 9.99 -5.75 -10.86
C CYS A 504 8.93 -6.83 -11.07
N ARG A 505 8.80 -7.73 -10.07
CA ARG A 505 7.78 -8.76 -9.97
C ARG A 505 7.23 -8.89 -8.56
N ILE A 506 6.02 -9.42 -8.40
CA ILE A 506 5.38 -9.76 -7.15
C ILE A 506 4.71 -11.14 -7.22
N LEU A 507 4.71 -11.84 -6.10
CA LEU A 507 3.96 -13.07 -5.83
C LEU A 507 3.26 -12.98 -4.48
N TYR A 508 2.26 -13.84 -4.25
CA TYR A 508 1.79 -14.16 -2.89
C TYR A 508 2.35 -15.53 -2.51
N GLN A 509 3.48 -15.54 -1.80
CA GLN A 509 4.23 -16.74 -1.46
C GLN A 509 4.35 -16.92 0.06
N ASP A 510 4.45 -18.17 0.51
CA ASP A 510 4.65 -18.54 1.92
C ASP A 510 6.09 -18.30 2.41
N ALA A 511 6.28 -18.38 3.73
CA ALA A 511 7.56 -18.07 4.38
C ALA A 511 8.75 -18.84 3.78
N LEU A 512 8.60 -20.13 3.54
CA LEU A 512 9.70 -20.98 3.05
C LEU A 512 9.92 -20.82 1.55
N GLY A 513 8.86 -20.67 0.77
CA GLY A 513 8.96 -20.35 -0.65
C GLY A 513 9.67 -19.03 -0.90
N ARG A 514 9.34 -17.96 -0.13
CA ARG A 514 10.06 -16.68 -0.19
C ARG A 514 11.55 -16.84 0.11
N ARG A 515 11.89 -17.58 1.17
CA ARG A 515 13.29 -17.86 1.54
C ARG A 515 14.04 -18.55 0.42
N ASP A 516 13.47 -19.61 -0.13
CA ASP A 516 14.14 -20.47 -1.12
C ASP A 516 14.32 -19.71 -2.45
N ILE A 517 13.32 -18.93 -2.88
CA ILE A 517 13.42 -18.00 -4.03
C ILE A 517 14.52 -16.96 -3.79
N ALA A 518 14.56 -16.33 -2.62
CA ALA A 518 15.56 -15.32 -2.29
C ALA A 518 16.98 -15.90 -2.28
N LEU A 519 17.18 -17.10 -1.73
CA LEU A 519 18.47 -17.78 -1.76
C LEU A 519 18.94 -18.09 -3.19
N ARG A 520 18.03 -18.55 -4.05
CA ARG A 520 18.34 -18.80 -5.46
C ARG A 520 18.73 -17.51 -6.18
N PHE A 521 18.01 -16.43 -5.95
CA PHE A 521 18.37 -15.13 -6.55
C PHE A 521 19.75 -14.65 -6.07
N ASN A 522 20.04 -14.78 -4.77
CA ASN A 522 21.35 -14.39 -4.24
C ASN A 522 22.50 -15.24 -4.81
N GLU A 523 22.26 -16.55 -5.03
CA GLU A 523 23.18 -17.42 -5.74
C GLU A 523 23.42 -16.97 -7.19
N MET A 524 22.34 -16.62 -7.93
CA MET A 524 22.45 -16.10 -9.31
C MET A 524 23.25 -14.80 -9.38
N VAL A 525 23.08 -13.89 -8.40
CA VAL A 525 23.90 -12.68 -8.28
C VAL A 525 25.38 -13.03 -8.04
N ARG A 526 25.66 -13.97 -7.12
CA ARG A 526 27.00 -14.47 -6.81
C ARG A 526 27.71 -15.04 -8.03
N ASN A 527 26.98 -15.78 -8.85
CA ASN A 527 27.48 -16.39 -10.06
C ASN A 527 27.59 -15.43 -11.26
N GLY A 528 27.13 -14.19 -11.11
CA GLY A 528 27.08 -13.20 -12.20
C GLY A 528 26.06 -13.52 -13.30
N GLU A 529 25.07 -14.35 -13.01
CA GLU A 529 23.97 -14.68 -13.93
C GLU A 529 23.01 -13.51 -14.12
N ILE A 530 22.83 -12.71 -13.06
CA ILE A 530 22.00 -11.49 -13.01
C ILE A 530 22.72 -10.39 -12.21
N GLY A 531 22.29 -9.15 -12.37
CA GLY A 531 22.70 -8.04 -11.50
C GLY A 531 22.09 -8.13 -10.09
N PRO A 532 22.46 -7.20 -9.19
CA PRO A 532 21.87 -7.13 -7.84
C PRO A 532 20.35 -7.04 -7.87
N VAL A 533 19.71 -7.58 -6.83
CA VAL A 533 18.24 -7.62 -6.71
C VAL A 533 17.83 -6.93 -5.41
N MET A 534 16.77 -6.13 -5.45
CA MET A 534 16.10 -5.60 -4.28
C MET A 534 14.89 -6.46 -3.95
N LEU A 535 14.88 -7.08 -2.77
CA LEU A 535 13.73 -7.78 -2.23
C LEU A 535 12.92 -6.86 -1.31
N GLY A 536 11.61 -7.11 -1.25
CA GLY A 536 10.72 -6.51 -0.29
C GLY A 536 9.39 -7.23 -0.26
N ARG A 537 8.44 -6.65 0.42
CA ARG A 537 7.03 -7.06 0.38
C ARG A 537 6.12 -5.85 0.47
N ASP A 538 4.85 -6.05 0.21
CA ASP A 538 3.86 -5.07 0.61
C ASP A 538 3.78 -5.04 2.15
N HIS A 539 3.61 -3.87 2.75
CA HIS A 539 3.42 -3.79 4.20
C HIS A 539 2.08 -4.42 4.62
N HIS A 540 1.10 -4.44 3.73
CA HIS A 540 -0.06 -5.30 3.78
C HIS A 540 0.33 -6.78 3.59
N ASP A 541 0.66 -7.47 4.67
CA ASP A 541 1.14 -8.86 4.68
C ASP A 541 0.71 -9.56 5.97
N THR A 542 0.96 -10.86 6.04
CA THR A 542 0.71 -11.72 7.20
C THR A 542 1.25 -11.13 8.51
N GLY A 543 2.49 -10.62 8.50
CA GLY A 543 3.16 -10.06 9.69
C GLY A 543 3.35 -8.54 9.65
N GLY A 544 2.89 -7.85 8.61
CA GLY A 544 3.27 -6.47 8.34
C GLY A 544 2.37 -5.40 8.94
N THR A 545 1.10 -5.68 9.16
CA THR A 545 0.12 -4.65 9.51
C THR A 545 -0.80 -5.10 10.63
N ASP A 546 -0.88 -4.29 11.68
CA ASP A 546 -1.95 -4.30 12.66
C ASP A 546 -3.01 -3.28 12.24
N SER A 547 -4.19 -3.74 11.84
CA SER A 547 -5.34 -2.92 11.51
C SER A 547 -6.65 -3.67 11.76
N PRO A 548 -7.49 -3.23 12.72
CA PRO A 548 -8.77 -3.88 13.00
C PRO A 548 -9.76 -3.78 11.84
N TYR A 549 -9.53 -2.87 10.91
CA TYR A 549 -10.39 -2.64 9.75
C TYR A 549 -9.93 -3.39 8.48
N ARG A 550 -8.78 -4.07 8.52
CA ARG A 550 -8.26 -4.78 7.36
C ARG A 550 -7.44 -6.03 7.73
N GLU A 551 -6.11 -5.90 8.01
CA GLU A 551 -5.20 -7.05 8.13
C GLU A 551 -5.41 -7.87 9.39
N THR A 552 -5.88 -7.27 10.47
CA THR A 552 -6.21 -7.97 11.71
C THR A 552 -7.71 -8.14 11.96
N SER A 553 -8.54 -7.84 10.96
CA SER A 553 -10.00 -8.02 11.05
C SER A 553 -10.44 -9.50 11.18
N ASN A 554 -9.57 -10.46 10.80
CA ASN A 554 -9.79 -11.89 11.02
C ASN A 554 -9.19 -12.42 12.33
N ILE A 555 -8.83 -11.56 13.26
CA ILE A 555 -8.37 -11.89 14.62
C ILE A 555 -9.52 -11.59 15.59
N TYR A 556 -10.05 -12.64 16.24
CA TYR A 556 -11.31 -12.53 17.00
C TYR A 556 -11.13 -12.68 18.52
N ASP A 557 -9.90 -12.58 19.03
CA ASP A 557 -9.61 -12.70 20.46
C ASP A 557 -9.59 -11.37 21.24
N GLY A 558 -9.92 -10.26 20.55
CA GLY A 558 -9.89 -8.90 21.11
C GLY A 558 -8.55 -8.18 20.90
N SER A 559 -7.52 -8.86 20.40
CA SER A 559 -6.19 -8.29 20.19
C SER A 559 -6.01 -7.61 18.82
N GLN A 560 -7.03 -7.60 17.96
CA GLN A 560 -7.00 -6.95 16.65
C GLN A 560 -6.70 -5.45 16.70
N PHE A 561 -6.85 -4.82 17.87
CA PHE A 561 -6.56 -3.40 18.09
C PHE A 561 -5.13 -3.10 18.56
N THR A 562 -4.32 -4.14 18.84
CA THR A 562 -2.93 -3.95 19.28
C THR A 562 -2.00 -3.73 18.09
N ALA A 563 -0.90 -2.99 18.29
CA ALA A 563 0.12 -2.73 17.28
C ALA A 563 1.41 -3.53 17.53
N ASP A 564 1.34 -4.60 18.31
CA ASP A 564 2.52 -5.36 18.74
C ASP A 564 3.12 -6.17 17.58
N MET A 565 2.29 -6.73 16.70
CA MET A 565 2.77 -7.57 15.60
C MET A 565 3.66 -6.79 14.63
N ALA A 566 3.21 -5.63 14.15
CA ALA A 566 3.99 -4.80 13.24
C ALA A 566 5.28 -4.30 13.91
N THR A 567 5.22 -3.99 15.22
CA THR A 567 6.38 -3.57 16.01
C THR A 567 7.38 -4.72 16.18
N HIS A 568 6.92 -5.94 16.51
CA HIS A 568 7.77 -7.12 16.57
C HIS A 568 8.41 -7.45 15.23
N CYS A 569 7.64 -7.36 14.15
CA CYS A 569 8.13 -7.57 12.79
C CYS A 569 9.26 -6.58 12.46
N PHE A 570 9.06 -5.28 12.71
CA PHE A 570 10.05 -4.22 12.52
C PHE A 570 11.33 -4.46 13.34
N ALA A 571 11.20 -4.72 14.64
CA ALA A 571 12.34 -4.94 15.53
C ALA A 571 13.12 -6.22 15.16
N GLY A 572 12.42 -7.30 14.84
CA GLY A 572 13.02 -8.57 14.48
C GLY A 572 13.72 -8.54 13.11
N ASN A 573 13.19 -7.80 12.15
CA ASN A 573 13.85 -7.54 10.86
C ASN A 573 15.15 -6.75 11.05
N ALA A 574 15.14 -5.74 11.95
CA ALA A 574 16.35 -5.01 12.33
C ALA A 574 17.41 -5.94 12.94
N ALA A 575 17.01 -6.76 13.91
CA ALA A 575 17.90 -7.68 14.62
C ALA A 575 18.54 -8.74 13.70
N ARG A 576 17.90 -9.02 12.54
CA ARG A 576 18.37 -10.03 11.56
C ARG A 576 19.04 -9.43 10.32
N GLY A 577 19.27 -8.10 10.30
CA GLY A 577 20.10 -7.47 9.28
C GLY A 577 19.42 -7.17 7.95
N MET A 578 18.08 -7.01 7.90
CA MET A 578 17.43 -6.47 6.71
C MET A 578 18.04 -5.13 6.32
N SER A 579 18.26 -4.88 5.03
CA SER A 579 19.00 -3.69 4.54
C SER A 579 18.25 -2.39 4.84
N LEU A 580 16.92 -2.41 4.76
CA LEU A 580 16.02 -1.31 5.10
C LEU A 580 14.90 -1.87 5.95
N ILE A 581 14.53 -1.14 7.01
CA ILE A 581 13.35 -1.42 7.81
C ILE A 581 12.49 -0.17 7.91
N ALA A 582 11.18 -0.36 7.90
CA ALA A 582 10.22 0.73 7.94
C ALA A 582 9.05 0.43 8.89
N LEU A 583 8.58 1.47 9.60
CA LEU A 583 7.36 1.42 10.41
C LEU A 583 6.55 2.69 10.18
N HIS A 584 5.26 2.54 9.90
CA HIS A 584 4.39 3.65 9.53
C HIS A 584 3.07 3.61 10.28
N ASN A 585 2.51 4.79 10.56
CA ASN A 585 1.11 4.94 10.92
C ASN A 585 0.25 4.95 9.65
N GLY A 586 -0.91 4.35 9.72
CA GLY A 586 -2.02 4.51 8.79
C GLY A 586 -2.18 3.40 7.76
N GLY A 587 -1.27 3.16 6.89
CA GLY A 587 -1.48 2.24 5.76
C GLY A 587 -2.65 2.65 4.85
N GLY A 588 -3.22 1.71 4.07
CA GLY A 588 -4.33 1.97 3.17
C GLY A 588 -5.66 2.34 3.84
N VAL A 589 -5.78 2.12 5.15
CA VAL A 589 -6.99 2.42 5.95
C VAL A 589 -6.98 3.83 6.56
N GLY A 590 -5.85 4.54 6.56
CA GLY A 590 -5.72 5.91 7.05
C GLY A 590 -5.06 6.04 8.43
N ILE A 591 -4.66 7.25 8.75
CA ILE A 591 -3.99 7.62 10.02
C ILE A 591 -4.86 7.24 11.22
N GLY A 592 -4.22 6.70 12.27
CA GLY A 592 -4.89 6.23 13.49
C GLY A 592 -5.63 4.90 13.36
N LYS A 593 -5.63 4.28 12.18
CA LYS A 593 -6.38 3.05 11.89
C LYS A 593 -5.49 1.84 11.60
N ALA A 594 -4.19 2.03 11.55
CA ALA A 594 -3.22 0.95 11.36
C ALA A 594 -1.81 1.37 11.80
N ILE A 595 -1.02 0.38 12.19
CA ILE A 595 0.45 0.46 12.22
C ILE A 595 0.96 -0.62 11.29
N ASN A 596 1.86 -0.26 10.38
CA ASN A 596 2.39 -1.21 9.40
C ASN A 596 3.90 -1.10 9.26
N GLY A 597 4.53 -2.23 9.03
CA GLY A 597 5.96 -2.36 8.88
C GLY A 597 6.35 -3.14 7.64
N GLY A 598 7.53 -2.86 7.14
CA GLY A 598 8.09 -3.55 6.00
C GLY A 598 9.60 -3.53 5.99
N PHE A 599 10.16 -4.17 4.99
CA PHE A 599 11.60 -4.25 4.80
C PHE A 599 11.99 -4.09 3.33
N GLY A 600 13.28 -3.82 3.14
CA GLY A 600 13.98 -3.99 1.89
C GLY A 600 15.28 -4.78 2.15
N LEU A 601 15.61 -5.74 1.31
CA LEU A 601 16.83 -6.53 1.37
C LEU A 601 17.52 -6.52 0.01
N VAL A 602 18.75 -5.99 -0.02
CA VAL A 602 19.58 -6.00 -1.23
C VAL A 602 20.33 -7.33 -1.31
N LEU A 603 20.13 -8.07 -2.37
CA LEU A 603 20.89 -9.28 -2.70
C LEU A 603 22.16 -8.89 -3.44
N ASP A 604 23.30 -9.11 -2.82
CA ASP A 604 24.62 -8.76 -3.31
C ASP A 604 25.50 -9.97 -3.68
N GLY A 605 24.93 -11.17 -3.56
CA GLY A 605 25.63 -12.44 -3.79
C GLY A 605 26.48 -12.93 -2.63
N SER A 606 26.56 -12.21 -1.50
CA SER A 606 27.42 -12.60 -0.37
C SER A 606 26.81 -13.74 0.47
N GLU A 607 27.69 -14.47 1.19
CA GLU A 607 27.28 -15.47 2.18
C GLU A 607 26.56 -14.83 3.38
N LEU A 608 26.92 -13.59 3.73
CA LEU A 608 26.23 -12.82 4.76
C LEU A 608 24.76 -12.61 4.39
N THR A 609 24.48 -12.28 3.13
CA THR A 609 23.12 -12.13 2.63
C THR A 609 22.36 -13.45 2.64
N ASP A 610 23.00 -14.60 2.34
CA ASP A 610 22.37 -15.91 2.51
C ASP A 610 21.96 -16.18 3.97
N GLN A 611 22.82 -15.82 4.94
CA GLN A 611 22.48 -15.94 6.37
C GLN A 611 21.26 -15.06 6.73
N ILE A 612 21.29 -13.79 6.32
CA ILE A 612 20.19 -12.85 6.56
C ILE A 612 18.89 -13.40 5.97
N ILE A 613 18.89 -13.91 4.75
CA ILE A 613 17.71 -14.52 4.11
C ILE A 613 17.17 -15.67 4.95
N ARG A 614 18.03 -16.60 5.39
CA ARG A 614 17.62 -17.78 6.17
C ARG A 614 16.95 -17.43 7.49
N GLU A 615 17.38 -16.36 8.13
CA GLU A 615 16.91 -15.96 9.46
C GLU A 615 15.75 -14.96 9.39
N SER A 616 15.80 -13.98 8.47
CA SER A 616 14.87 -12.86 8.47
C SER A 616 13.61 -13.09 7.63
N ILE A 617 13.69 -13.78 6.50
CA ILE A 617 12.51 -13.99 5.64
C ILE A 617 11.46 -14.91 6.33
N PRO A 618 11.84 -16.06 6.95
CA PRO A 618 10.86 -16.81 7.73
C PRO A 618 10.32 -16.04 8.93
N TRP A 619 11.16 -15.29 9.65
CA TRP A 619 10.74 -14.45 10.76
C TRP A 619 9.65 -13.44 10.34
N ASP A 620 9.90 -12.66 9.30
CA ASP A 620 9.00 -11.61 8.82
C ASP A 620 7.58 -12.13 8.55
N THR A 621 7.46 -13.34 8.07
CA THR A 621 6.17 -13.99 7.80
C THR A 621 5.61 -14.70 9.03
N MET A 622 6.42 -15.52 9.71
CA MET A 622 5.94 -16.39 10.78
C MET A 622 5.57 -15.62 12.05
N VAL A 623 6.07 -14.42 12.28
CA VAL A 623 5.60 -13.56 13.38
C VAL A 623 4.11 -13.24 13.25
N GLY A 624 3.61 -13.05 12.03
CA GLY A 624 2.19 -12.84 11.77
C GLY A 624 1.36 -14.12 11.86
N VAL A 625 1.88 -15.23 11.36
CA VAL A 625 1.22 -16.54 11.51
C VAL A 625 1.14 -16.94 12.98
N SER A 626 2.20 -16.72 13.77
CA SER A 626 2.19 -16.99 15.21
C SER A 626 1.13 -16.18 15.96
N ARG A 627 0.94 -14.91 15.56
CA ARG A 627 -0.09 -14.03 16.10
C ARG A 627 -1.51 -14.57 15.84
N ARG A 628 -1.77 -15.01 14.60
CA ARG A 628 -3.05 -15.60 14.20
C ARG A 628 -3.28 -16.97 14.86
N ASN A 629 -2.25 -17.80 14.93
CA ASN A 629 -2.29 -19.06 15.69
C ASN A 629 -2.68 -18.82 17.16
N TRP A 630 -2.05 -17.85 17.83
CA TRP A 630 -2.38 -17.52 19.23
C TRP A 630 -3.81 -17.00 19.37
N ALA A 631 -4.32 -16.31 18.38
CA ALA A 631 -5.72 -15.87 18.30
C ALA A 631 -6.71 -17.01 17.96
N ARG A 632 -6.23 -18.23 17.81
CA ARG A 632 -7.01 -19.46 17.51
C ARG A 632 -7.54 -19.57 16.09
N ASN A 633 -6.92 -18.89 15.13
CA ASN A 633 -7.24 -19.10 13.72
C ASN A 633 -6.84 -20.55 13.32
N GLU A 634 -7.81 -21.33 12.86
CA GLU A 634 -7.64 -22.79 12.60
C GLU A 634 -6.47 -23.09 11.67
N HIS A 635 -6.42 -22.43 10.53
CA HIS A 635 -5.38 -22.66 9.52
C HIS A 635 -3.99 -22.18 9.96
N SER A 636 -3.92 -21.16 10.83
CA SER A 636 -2.66 -20.74 11.43
C SER A 636 -2.16 -21.75 12.46
N ILE A 637 -3.06 -22.41 13.20
CA ILE A 637 -2.71 -23.52 14.10
C ILE A 637 -2.09 -24.69 13.31
N GLU A 638 -2.71 -25.09 12.20
CA GLU A 638 -2.18 -26.14 11.30
C GLU A 638 -0.80 -25.75 10.75
N THR A 639 -0.66 -24.50 10.31
CA THR A 639 0.60 -23.98 9.75
C THR A 639 1.71 -23.96 10.78
N VAL A 640 1.43 -23.52 12.01
CA VAL A 640 2.40 -23.49 13.11
C VAL A 640 2.78 -24.92 13.55
N ALA A 641 1.83 -25.84 13.61
CA ALA A 641 2.12 -27.24 13.93
C ALA A 641 3.10 -27.86 12.92
N ALA A 642 2.87 -27.64 11.62
CA ALA A 642 3.76 -28.13 10.56
C ALA A 642 5.14 -27.43 10.61
N TYR A 643 5.18 -26.14 10.91
CA TYR A 643 6.42 -25.38 11.04
C TYR A 643 7.25 -25.86 12.23
N ASN A 644 6.63 -26.03 13.42
CA ASN A 644 7.28 -26.53 14.63
C ASN A 644 7.86 -27.93 14.43
N GLU A 645 7.16 -28.83 13.74
CA GLU A 645 7.69 -30.19 13.44
C GLU A 645 8.91 -30.11 12.51
N LYS A 646 8.86 -29.24 11.50
CA LYS A 646 9.97 -29.07 10.55
C LYS A 646 11.21 -28.46 11.18
N PHE A 647 11.04 -27.54 12.13
CA PHE A 647 12.11 -26.77 12.77
C PHE A 647 12.25 -27.06 14.26
N LYS A 648 11.88 -28.26 14.69
CA LYS A 648 11.84 -28.69 16.11
C LYS A 648 13.14 -28.50 16.90
N ASP A 649 14.27 -28.42 16.21
CA ASP A 649 15.59 -28.24 16.83
C ASP A 649 15.98 -26.76 16.98
N SER A 650 15.23 -25.83 16.39
CA SER A 650 15.55 -24.40 16.41
C SER A 650 14.39 -23.50 16.84
N ASP A 651 13.17 -23.78 16.40
CA ASP A 651 12.03 -22.90 16.56
C ASP A 651 10.90 -23.58 17.34
N HIS A 652 10.33 -22.84 18.31
CA HIS A 652 9.19 -23.29 19.11
C HIS A 652 8.12 -22.21 19.19
N ILE A 653 7.20 -22.18 18.24
CA ILE A 653 6.05 -21.27 18.26
C ILE A 653 5.00 -21.88 19.19
N THR A 654 4.53 -21.09 20.15
CA THR A 654 3.54 -21.54 21.14
C THR A 654 2.22 -21.89 20.50
N MET A 655 1.66 -23.05 20.87
CA MET A 655 0.34 -23.51 20.40
C MET A 655 -0.73 -23.22 21.46
N PRO A 656 -1.91 -22.69 21.09
CA PRO A 656 -3.00 -22.48 22.03
C PRO A 656 -3.74 -23.76 22.39
N TYR A 657 -4.29 -23.84 23.60
CA TYR A 657 -5.34 -24.79 23.93
C TYR A 657 -6.71 -24.18 23.61
N ILE A 658 -7.60 -24.98 23.05
CA ILE A 658 -8.92 -24.55 22.61
C ILE A 658 -9.98 -25.00 23.62
N ALA A 659 -10.60 -24.07 24.30
CA ALA A 659 -11.76 -24.33 25.15
C ALA A 659 -13.02 -24.55 24.29
N SER A 660 -13.89 -25.49 24.67
CA SER A 660 -15.14 -25.68 23.95
C SER A 660 -16.15 -24.54 24.24
N ASP A 661 -16.87 -24.12 23.23
CA ASP A 661 -17.89 -23.06 23.36
C ASP A 661 -18.95 -23.43 24.40
N SER A 662 -19.33 -24.71 24.51
CA SER A 662 -20.29 -25.18 25.50
C SER A 662 -19.80 -24.98 26.94
N LEU A 663 -18.49 -25.16 27.21
CA LEU A 663 -17.89 -24.86 28.51
C LEU A 663 -17.94 -23.38 28.83
N ILE A 664 -17.60 -22.54 27.86
CA ILE A 664 -17.62 -21.08 28.01
C ILE A 664 -19.04 -20.57 28.30
N GLU A 665 -20.03 -21.00 27.52
CA GLU A 665 -21.42 -20.65 27.70
C GLU A 665 -21.97 -21.09 29.07
N GLN A 666 -21.64 -22.31 29.52
CA GLN A 666 -22.07 -22.79 30.84
C GLN A 666 -21.42 -21.99 31.97
N ALA A 667 -20.13 -21.63 31.83
CA ALA A 667 -19.43 -20.82 32.82
C ALA A 667 -20.03 -19.42 32.90
N PHE A 668 -20.31 -18.81 31.75
CA PHE A 668 -20.94 -17.50 31.65
C PHE A 668 -22.31 -17.48 32.33
N ARG A 669 -23.22 -18.42 31.98
CA ARG A 669 -24.55 -18.54 32.59
C ARG A 669 -24.47 -18.69 34.11
N ARG A 670 -23.63 -19.59 34.61
CA ARG A 670 -23.46 -19.79 36.05
C ARG A 670 -22.96 -18.54 36.78
N ALA A 671 -22.15 -17.71 36.13
CA ALA A 671 -21.68 -16.46 36.73
C ALA A 671 -22.77 -15.38 36.72
N THR A 672 -23.50 -15.22 35.62
CA THR A 672 -24.55 -14.21 35.48
C THR A 672 -25.81 -14.50 36.28
N GLU A 673 -26.10 -15.78 36.60
CA GLU A 673 -27.19 -16.18 37.49
C GLU A 673 -26.88 -15.90 39.00
N LYS A 674 -25.62 -15.68 39.32
CA LYS A 674 -25.18 -15.37 40.73
C LYS A 674 -25.06 -13.87 41.02
N HIS A 675 -25.02 -13.05 40.00
CA HIS A 675 -24.95 -11.59 40.03
C HIS A 675 -26.21 -10.95 39.44
#